data_a7887389004cbaa3bf6d5c63843bff6c
#
_entry.id   a7887389004cbaa3bf6d5c63843bff6c
#
_cell.length_a   1.000
_cell.length_b   1.000
_cell.length_c   1.000
_cell.angle_alpha   90.00
_cell.angle_beta   90.00
_cell.angle_gamma   90.00
#
_symmetry.space_group_name_H-M   'P 1'
#
loop_
_entity.id
_entity.type
_entity.pdbx_description
1 polymer ?
#
loop_
_entity_poly.entity_id
_entity_poly.type
_entity_poly.pdbx_seq_one_letter_code
_entity_poly.pdbx_strand_id
1 'polypeptide(L)'
;MNAIKLAVFLLLLLLFLSLSSFPQANQEQKFFYAIESQGIICGYSEFSLNKQTLAGQIILVLDQKLLMQQSAMGTSFTTEYFTKIHLDPVTGHFFFTESRIEQGSLKLESKVVIEGQTAYIHSGQKGQIRKVELPPDVLLENPLYFPHLIYDFKGKSPHSKKYQTFDPRDEAVHEVTYTKLAEEKINLMKREYHAVILDRLNHVTGAKLRIWINSENALMLKIKRHIYSQFLANAAIKENLQHVNIDDRIIAKTGVNIGDYKAISFMKVKGTLEPVGNWITVESLNVPGQSFQGTVENNRIQGIFEIRHIKYGGQNAPVFPSDYSQNKALHKYLEPEYEIESHDPVLREQAEKITQDAKDSWDAVQCLSQWVDEEISYDIPGGVTARNTYDQRLGECGAHSRLLAAFCRAVGIPARVVWGCMYVPGQEGGFGQHAWNEVYMGEAGWIPIDATAKENSFVDSSHIRLGELASQSMAFNPEKMEILDFKAGAEAMGRSDGSEAGDTYSPYLGEYRGAKGSFKILFRNGGLAVDIPGKMIFQLNEPDGKGRWYFKIMPQAHIRFERNSSGQVASADLYSSKRLPKKPESVEYEDNIPLKYRPYLGKYRIPMRQMDYTVVFRENNLAVHDPTEGIILLTGPDSEGMWSDPSHRNHISFAKDDRGLVKAMIVHSIEKLDKIVPSL
;
A
#
# COMPACT_ATOMS: atom_id res chain seq x y z
N MET A 1 -45.72 39.85 7.60
CA MET A 1 -44.35 39.40 7.87
C MET A 1 -44.22 38.55 9.14
N ASN A 2 -45.26 38.38 9.98
CA ASN A 2 -45.17 37.67 11.25
C ASN A 2 -45.73 36.24 11.24
N ALA A 3 -46.59 35.85 10.28
CA ALA A 3 -47.18 34.52 10.23
C ALA A 3 -46.19 33.45 9.68
N ILE A 4 -45.36 33.83 8.71
CA ILE A 4 -44.35 32.90 8.13
C ILE A 4 -43.22 32.63 9.12
N LYS A 5 -42.80 33.64 9.90
CA LYS A 5 -41.77 33.43 10.95
C LYS A 5 -42.29 32.54 12.09
N LEU A 6 -43.60 32.64 12.43
CA LEU A 6 -44.23 31.80 13.46
C LEU A 6 -44.39 30.36 12.96
N ALA A 7 -44.75 30.16 11.67
CA ALA A 7 -44.85 28.83 11.06
C ALA A 7 -43.48 28.13 10.96
N VAL A 8 -42.43 28.84 10.60
CA VAL A 8 -41.06 28.34 10.59
C VAL A 8 -40.56 28.03 12.01
N PHE A 9 -40.89 28.86 12.99
CA PHE A 9 -40.57 28.62 14.39
C PHE A 9 -41.31 27.42 14.98
N LEU A 10 -42.60 27.23 14.64
CA LEU A 10 -43.39 26.06 15.02
C LEU A 10 -42.93 24.78 14.29
N LEU A 11 -42.51 24.88 13.04
CA LEU A 11 -41.93 23.76 12.28
C LEU A 11 -40.56 23.34 12.87
N LEU A 12 -39.74 24.31 13.27
CA LEU A 12 -38.49 24.07 14.00
C LEU A 12 -38.75 23.48 15.39
N LEU A 13 -39.81 23.91 16.10
CA LEU A 13 -40.18 23.33 17.40
C LEU A 13 -40.71 21.89 17.29
N LEU A 14 -41.44 21.56 16.20
CA LEU A 14 -41.90 20.20 15.90
C LEU A 14 -40.74 19.28 15.46
N LEU A 15 -39.72 19.83 14.79
CA LEU A 15 -38.47 19.12 14.53
C LEU A 15 -37.68 18.89 15.83
N PHE A 16 -37.74 19.79 16.81
CA PHE A 16 -37.14 19.59 18.15
C PHE A 16 -37.85 18.51 18.98
N LEU A 17 -39.14 18.26 18.75
CA LEU A 17 -39.91 17.19 19.44
C LEU A 17 -39.63 15.80 18.84
N SER A 18 -39.18 15.70 17.59
CA SER A 18 -38.69 14.42 17.02
C SER A 18 -37.25 14.06 17.42
N LEU A 19 -36.52 14.99 18.01
CA LEU A 19 -35.21 14.76 18.64
C LEU A 19 -35.30 14.06 20.02
N SER A 20 -36.51 13.71 20.49
CA SER A 20 -36.73 12.98 21.71
C SER A 20 -36.31 11.49 21.70
N SER A 21 -35.77 11.01 20.57
CA SER A 21 -35.15 9.68 20.48
C SER A 21 -33.65 9.66 20.78
N PHE A 22 -33.03 10.82 21.00
CA PHE A 22 -31.69 10.86 21.60
C PHE A 22 -31.81 10.86 23.13
N PRO A 23 -31.04 10.02 23.83
CA PRO A 23 -31.10 9.95 25.29
C PRO A 23 -30.77 11.29 25.94
N GLN A 24 -31.31 11.46 27.13
CA GLN A 24 -31.06 12.60 28.04
C GLN A 24 -29.55 12.85 28.17
N ALA A 25 -29.17 14.13 28.37
CA ALA A 25 -27.79 14.60 28.50
C ALA A 25 -26.91 13.63 29.34
N ASN A 26 -25.72 13.31 28.80
CA ASN A 26 -24.60 12.58 29.42
C ASN A 26 -24.55 11.04 29.34
N GLN A 27 -25.29 10.36 28.47
CA GLN A 27 -25.06 8.92 28.27
C GLN A 27 -24.36 8.65 26.96
N GLU A 28 -23.12 8.11 27.01
CA GLU A 28 -22.36 7.62 25.88
C GLU A 28 -23.14 6.51 25.17
N GLN A 29 -23.32 6.64 23.85
CA GLN A 29 -23.88 5.58 23.02
C GLN A 29 -22.78 4.86 22.27
N LYS A 30 -22.73 3.53 22.40
CA LYS A 30 -21.77 2.68 21.69
C LYS A 30 -22.44 1.86 20.61
N PHE A 31 -21.80 1.85 19.43
CA PHE A 31 -22.23 1.05 18.27
C PHE A 31 -21.07 0.19 17.83
N PHE A 32 -21.34 -1.08 17.56
CA PHE A 32 -20.35 -2.03 17.07
C PHE A 32 -20.74 -2.49 15.67
N TYR A 33 -19.77 -2.61 14.80
CA TYR A 33 -19.95 -3.10 13.45
C TYR A 33 -18.95 -4.20 13.17
N ALA A 34 -19.44 -5.32 12.63
CA ALA A 34 -18.59 -6.35 12.05
C ALA A 34 -18.03 -5.89 10.71
N ILE A 35 -16.79 -6.21 10.43
CA ILE A 35 -16.18 -6.06 9.11
C ILE A 35 -15.95 -7.45 8.55
N GLU A 36 -16.59 -7.73 7.41
CA GLU A 36 -16.57 -9.02 6.74
C GLU A 36 -15.96 -8.90 5.34
N SER A 37 -15.14 -9.86 4.99
CA SER A 37 -14.69 -10.11 3.63
C SER A 37 -14.77 -11.60 3.33
N GLN A 38 -15.31 -11.99 2.17
CA GLN A 38 -15.42 -13.39 1.73
C GLN A 38 -16.14 -14.33 2.74
N GLY A 39 -17.11 -13.81 3.49
CA GLY A 39 -17.80 -14.57 4.54
C GLY A 39 -17.01 -14.70 5.86
N ILE A 40 -15.83 -14.10 5.95
CA ILE A 40 -14.95 -14.12 7.12
C ILE A 40 -15.06 -12.80 7.85
N ILE A 41 -15.32 -12.83 9.15
CA ILE A 41 -15.26 -11.64 10.02
C ILE A 41 -13.78 -11.35 10.31
N CYS A 42 -13.24 -10.36 9.63
CA CYS A 42 -11.82 -10.00 9.70
C CYS A 42 -11.55 -8.72 10.51
N GLY A 43 -12.59 -8.07 11.02
CA GLY A 43 -12.41 -6.85 11.78
C GLY A 43 -13.68 -6.34 12.44
N TYR A 44 -13.55 -5.23 13.11
CA TYR A 44 -14.69 -4.50 13.70
C TYR A 44 -14.46 -2.99 13.66
N SER A 45 -15.57 -2.23 13.71
CA SER A 45 -15.56 -0.83 14.12
C SER A 45 -16.37 -0.66 15.39
N GLU A 46 -15.83 0.10 16.33
CA GLU A 46 -16.53 0.60 17.51
C GLU A 46 -16.68 2.10 17.39
N PHE A 47 -17.90 2.59 17.52
CA PHE A 47 -18.21 4.02 17.55
C PHE A 47 -18.75 4.37 18.93
N SER A 48 -18.29 5.50 19.46
CA SER A 48 -18.75 6.10 20.69
C SER A 48 -19.28 7.49 20.37
N LEU A 49 -20.57 7.72 20.60
CA LEU A 49 -21.23 8.99 20.29
C LEU A 49 -21.67 9.68 21.59
N ASN A 50 -21.15 10.89 21.81
CA ASN A 50 -21.40 11.68 23.02
C ASN A 50 -21.87 13.08 22.68
N LYS A 51 -22.79 13.64 23.49
CA LYS A 51 -23.10 15.08 23.47
C LYS A 51 -22.14 15.83 24.37
N GLN A 52 -21.58 16.92 23.87
CA GLN A 52 -20.71 17.81 24.64
C GLN A 52 -21.11 19.27 24.41
N THR A 53 -20.72 20.13 25.33
CA THR A 53 -20.86 21.60 25.15
C THR A 53 -19.47 22.19 24.88
N LEU A 54 -19.29 22.78 23.72
CA LEU A 54 -18.07 23.47 23.33
C LEU A 54 -18.42 24.96 23.07
N ALA A 55 -17.76 25.86 23.78
CA ALA A 55 -18.00 27.31 23.69
C ALA A 55 -19.51 27.70 23.80
N GLY A 56 -20.29 26.99 24.64
CA GLY A 56 -21.71 27.23 24.84
C GLY A 56 -22.63 26.61 23.79
N GLN A 57 -22.11 25.92 22.78
CA GLN A 57 -22.87 25.20 21.74
C GLN A 57 -22.85 23.70 22.00
N ILE A 58 -23.99 23.05 21.75
CA ILE A 58 -24.06 21.57 21.80
C ILE A 58 -23.45 21.02 20.53
N ILE A 59 -22.50 20.10 20.70
CA ILE A 59 -21.88 19.34 19.62
C ILE A 59 -22.06 17.84 19.88
N LEU A 60 -21.91 17.03 18.82
CA LEU A 60 -21.72 15.60 18.94
C LEU A 60 -20.23 15.28 18.76
N VAL A 61 -19.69 14.48 19.68
CA VAL A 61 -18.33 13.95 19.55
C VAL A 61 -18.46 12.46 19.22
N LEU A 62 -17.93 12.09 18.07
CA LEU A 62 -17.89 10.74 17.56
C LEU A 62 -16.45 10.24 17.63
N ASP A 63 -16.19 9.26 18.49
CA ASP A 63 -14.93 8.54 18.52
C ASP A 63 -15.12 7.20 17.79
N GLN A 64 -14.19 6.87 16.90
CA GLN A 64 -14.16 5.60 16.15
C GLN A 64 -12.86 4.86 16.45
N LYS A 65 -12.97 3.58 16.75
CA LYS A 65 -11.88 2.61 16.65
C LYS A 65 -12.25 1.55 15.63
N LEU A 66 -11.36 1.34 14.64
CA LEU A 66 -11.48 0.25 13.66
C LEU A 66 -10.25 -0.64 13.79
N LEU A 67 -10.46 -1.95 13.72
CA LEU A 67 -9.40 -2.94 13.66
C LEU A 67 -9.72 -3.95 12.55
N MET A 68 -8.73 -4.25 11.69
CA MET A 68 -8.83 -5.27 10.64
C MET A 68 -7.61 -6.16 10.63
N GLN A 69 -7.83 -7.47 10.45
CA GLN A 69 -6.80 -8.51 10.33
C GLN A 69 -6.80 -9.07 8.91
N GLN A 70 -5.69 -8.91 8.22
CA GLN A 70 -5.59 -9.25 6.80
C GLN A 70 -4.26 -9.95 6.51
N SER A 71 -4.22 -10.67 5.39
CA SER A 71 -2.98 -11.14 4.80
C SER A 71 -2.97 -10.89 3.30
N ALA A 72 -1.82 -10.52 2.78
CA ALA A 72 -1.58 -10.35 1.35
C ALA A 72 -0.17 -10.86 1.02
N MET A 73 -0.03 -11.57 -0.09
CA MET A 73 1.24 -12.10 -0.60
C MET A 73 2.05 -12.87 0.47
N GLY A 74 1.35 -13.65 1.30
CA GLY A 74 1.95 -14.44 2.38
C GLY A 74 2.29 -13.66 3.65
N THR A 75 1.99 -12.39 3.72
CA THR A 75 2.25 -11.52 4.87
C THR A 75 0.95 -11.19 5.60
N SER A 76 0.90 -11.45 6.92
CA SER A 76 -0.22 -11.07 7.78
C SER A 76 0.04 -9.73 8.44
N PHE A 77 -0.97 -8.87 8.46
CA PHE A 77 -0.90 -7.55 9.10
C PHE A 77 -2.22 -7.15 9.75
N THR A 78 -2.13 -6.29 10.75
CA THR A 78 -3.29 -5.68 11.41
C THR A 78 -3.27 -4.19 11.13
N THR A 79 -4.42 -3.65 10.76
CA THR A 79 -4.63 -2.21 10.61
C THR A 79 -5.52 -1.72 11.74
N GLU A 80 -5.07 -0.72 12.48
CA GLU A 80 -5.87 0.00 13.47
C GLU A 80 -6.08 1.44 12.98
N TYR A 81 -7.31 1.90 13.09
CA TYR A 81 -7.70 3.26 12.74
C TYR A 81 -8.47 3.88 13.91
N PHE A 82 -8.02 5.03 14.34
CA PHE A 82 -8.65 5.82 15.38
C PHE A 82 -9.05 7.17 14.81
N THR A 83 -10.28 7.60 15.05
CA THR A 83 -10.73 8.92 14.61
C THR A 83 -11.59 9.55 15.69
N LYS A 84 -11.34 10.83 15.93
CA LYS A 84 -12.23 11.71 16.71
C LYS A 84 -12.83 12.75 15.77
N ILE A 85 -14.13 12.90 15.82
CA ILE A 85 -14.88 13.79 14.92
C ILE A 85 -15.82 14.65 15.77
N HIS A 86 -15.81 15.96 15.53
CA HIS A 86 -16.82 16.86 16.11
C HIS A 86 -17.85 17.19 15.02
N LEU A 87 -19.11 16.97 15.34
CA LEU A 87 -20.24 17.11 14.43
C LEU A 87 -21.21 18.18 14.88
N ASP A 88 -21.77 18.88 13.93
CA ASP A 88 -23.01 19.64 14.14
C ASP A 88 -24.17 18.67 14.35
N PRO A 89 -24.96 18.78 15.43
CA PRO A 89 -26.01 17.82 15.74
C PRO A 89 -27.20 17.85 14.80
N VAL A 90 -27.39 18.94 14.05
CA VAL A 90 -28.54 19.14 13.14
C VAL A 90 -28.21 18.62 11.75
N THR A 91 -27.07 19.04 11.20
CA THR A 91 -26.66 18.70 9.84
C THR A 91 -25.91 17.37 9.75
N GLY A 92 -25.28 16.95 10.85
CA GLY A 92 -24.36 15.81 10.88
C GLY A 92 -23.00 16.09 10.21
N HIS A 93 -22.75 17.33 9.77
CA HIS A 93 -21.49 17.74 9.17
C HIS A 93 -20.39 17.80 10.25
N PHE A 94 -19.21 17.32 9.90
CA PHE A 94 -18.05 17.52 10.75
C PHE A 94 -17.47 18.94 10.58
N PHE A 95 -16.91 19.48 11.64
CA PHE A 95 -16.11 20.70 11.61
C PHE A 95 -14.73 20.49 12.20
N PHE A 96 -14.48 19.32 12.75
CA PHE A 96 -13.18 18.88 13.26
C PHE A 96 -13.05 17.38 13.07
N THR A 97 -11.89 16.92 12.60
CA THR A 97 -11.51 15.51 12.64
C THR A 97 -10.04 15.38 12.97
N GLU A 98 -9.71 14.41 13.80
CA GLU A 98 -8.36 13.99 14.13
C GLU A 98 -8.30 12.48 13.97
N SER A 99 -7.40 11.99 13.12
CA SER A 99 -7.29 10.57 12.81
C SER A 99 -5.86 10.07 12.99
N ARG A 100 -5.75 8.80 13.38
CA ARG A 100 -4.51 8.06 13.49
C ARG A 100 -4.69 6.68 12.89
N ILE A 101 -3.81 6.32 11.96
CA ILE A 101 -3.72 4.99 11.37
C ILE A 101 -2.44 4.34 11.88
N GLU A 102 -2.57 3.11 12.36
CA GLU A 102 -1.44 2.28 12.75
C GLU A 102 -1.49 0.96 11.98
N GLN A 103 -0.41 0.64 11.27
CA GLN A 103 -0.26 -0.61 10.54
C GLN A 103 1.21 -1.03 10.55
N GLY A 104 1.54 -2.07 11.32
CA GLY A 104 2.94 -2.42 11.56
C GLY A 104 3.73 -1.27 12.20
N SER A 105 4.79 -0.83 11.54
CA SER A 105 5.59 0.34 11.97
C SER A 105 5.00 1.67 11.51
N LEU A 106 4.02 1.64 10.63
CA LEU A 106 3.40 2.83 10.08
C LEU A 106 2.50 3.50 11.10
N LYS A 107 2.70 4.81 11.31
CA LYS A 107 1.81 5.69 12.07
C LYS A 107 1.58 6.95 11.26
N LEU A 108 0.34 7.20 10.93
CA LEU A 108 -0.10 8.42 10.27
C LEU A 108 -1.05 9.16 11.19
N GLU A 109 -0.86 10.44 11.30
CA GLU A 109 -1.74 11.33 12.03
C GLU A 109 -2.17 12.46 11.09
N SER A 110 -3.45 12.78 11.11
CA SER A 110 -4.03 13.89 10.36
C SER A 110 -5.06 14.59 11.24
N LYS A 111 -5.11 15.91 11.14
CA LYS A 111 -6.09 16.73 11.81
C LYS A 111 -6.64 17.75 10.82
N VAL A 112 -7.96 17.85 10.73
CA VAL A 112 -8.65 18.83 9.90
C VAL A 112 -9.57 19.68 10.76
N VAL A 113 -9.49 20.98 10.56
CA VAL A 113 -10.38 21.97 11.19
C VAL A 113 -11.09 22.75 10.08
N ILE A 114 -12.41 22.84 10.15
CA ILE A 114 -13.22 23.63 9.20
C ILE A 114 -13.58 24.97 9.85
N GLU A 115 -13.16 26.05 9.21
CA GLU A 115 -13.51 27.42 9.61
C GLU A 115 -14.14 28.16 8.42
N GLY A 116 -15.45 28.38 8.50
CA GLY A 116 -16.22 28.95 7.38
C GLY A 116 -16.19 28.05 6.15
N GLN A 117 -15.58 28.53 5.07
CA GLN A 117 -15.41 27.80 3.80
C GLN A 117 -13.96 27.36 3.57
N THR A 118 -13.19 27.20 4.62
CA THR A 118 -11.79 26.76 4.51
C THR A 118 -11.53 25.56 5.40
N ALA A 119 -10.96 24.51 4.84
CA ALA A 119 -10.40 23.38 5.59
C ALA A 119 -8.92 23.63 5.86
N TYR A 120 -8.54 23.63 7.14
CA TYR A 120 -7.16 23.71 7.61
C TYR A 120 -6.69 22.30 7.96
N ILE A 121 -5.70 21.81 7.24
CA ILE A 121 -5.23 20.43 7.31
C ILE A 121 -3.84 20.42 7.92
N HIS A 122 -3.70 19.69 9.01
CA HIS A 122 -2.44 19.43 9.71
C HIS A 122 -2.11 17.95 9.51
N SER A 123 -1.24 17.65 8.56
CA SER A 123 -0.77 16.31 8.25
C SER A 123 0.72 16.36 7.91
N GLY A 124 1.43 15.24 8.07
CA GLY A 124 2.85 15.16 7.74
C GLY A 124 3.77 15.90 8.70
N GLN A 125 4.66 16.74 8.18
CA GLN A 125 5.69 17.43 8.99
C GLN A 125 5.08 18.45 9.97
N LYS A 126 5.59 18.46 11.21
CA LYS A 126 5.15 19.41 12.25
C LYS A 126 5.27 20.86 11.77
N GLY A 127 4.14 21.56 11.81
CA GLY A 127 4.07 23.00 11.55
C GLY A 127 3.60 23.41 10.16
N GLN A 128 3.43 22.50 9.22
CA GLN A 128 2.82 22.84 7.93
C GLN A 128 1.29 22.71 8.00
N ILE A 129 0.59 23.75 7.57
CA ILE A 129 -0.87 23.79 7.47
C ILE A 129 -1.22 24.02 6.01
N ARG A 130 -1.88 23.02 5.42
CA ARG A 130 -2.49 23.13 4.09
C ARG A 130 -3.88 23.71 4.22
N LYS A 131 -4.26 24.57 3.28
CA LYS A 131 -5.59 25.18 3.21
C LYS A 131 -6.29 24.70 1.95
N VAL A 132 -7.55 24.31 2.09
CA VAL A 132 -8.41 23.93 0.96
C VAL A 132 -9.68 24.77 1.04
N GLU A 133 -9.97 25.53 -0.01
CA GLU A 133 -11.21 26.28 -0.13
C GLU A 133 -12.37 25.33 -0.45
N LEU A 134 -13.44 25.44 0.29
CA LEU A 134 -14.61 24.58 0.21
C LEU A 134 -15.76 25.29 -0.51
N PRO A 135 -16.46 24.61 -1.43
CA PRO A 135 -17.70 25.14 -2.00
C PRO A 135 -18.76 25.42 -0.91
N PRO A 136 -19.65 26.41 -1.11
CA PRO A 136 -20.66 26.78 -0.10
C PRO A 136 -21.56 25.63 0.36
N ASP A 137 -21.90 24.70 -0.55
CA ASP A 137 -22.82 23.59 -0.30
C ASP A 137 -22.11 22.25 -0.16
N VAL A 138 -20.82 22.26 0.22
CA VAL A 138 -20.04 21.03 0.40
C VAL A 138 -20.58 20.22 1.57
N LEU A 139 -20.72 18.93 1.37
CA LEU A 139 -21.04 17.99 2.44
C LEU A 139 -19.77 17.60 3.19
N LEU A 140 -19.79 17.74 4.50
CA LEU A 140 -18.75 17.33 5.43
C LEU A 140 -19.20 16.04 6.13
N GLU A 141 -19.15 14.92 5.40
CA GLU A 141 -19.74 13.65 5.81
C GLU A 141 -18.89 12.96 6.90
N ASN A 142 -19.57 12.28 7.82
CA ASN A 142 -18.95 11.41 8.82
C ASN A 142 -19.32 9.93 8.54
N PRO A 143 -18.65 8.94 9.17
CA PRO A 143 -18.84 7.54 8.85
C PRO A 143 -20.08 6.89 9.49
N LEU A 144 -20.86 7.59 10.32
CA LEU A 144 -21.92 6.97 11.12
C LEU A 144 -23.32 7.59 10.94
N TYR A 145 -23.42 8.90 10.77
CA TYR A 145 -24.65 9.66 10.89
C TYR A 145 -24.96 10.51 9.66
N PHE A 146 -26.09 10.26 8.97
CA PHE A 146 -26.40 10.80 7.64
C PHE A 146 -27.79 11.47 7.57
N PRO A 147 -28.10 12.49 8.39
CA PRO A 147 -29.42 13.12 8.40
C PRO A 147 -29.80 13.79 7.06
N HIS A 148 -28.84 14.38 6.35
CA HIS A 148 -29.05 15.00 5.05
C HIS A 148 -29.53 13.99 3.99
N LEU A 149 -29.00 12.75 4.00
CA LEU A 149 -29.43 11.72 3.07
C LEU A 149 -30.85 11.23 3.39
N ILE A 150 -31.20 11.10 4.67
CA ILE A 150 -32.57 10.76 5.06
C ILE A 150 -33.53 11.88 4.63
N TYR A 151 -33.19 13.15 4.82
CA TYR A 151 -33.99 14.28 4.37
C TYR A 151 -34.23 14.26 2.85
N ASP A 152 -33.20 13.95 2.09
CA ASP A 152 -33.29 13.98 0.62
C ASP A 152 -33.94 12.74 0.01
N PHE A 153 -33.87 11.57 0.64
CA PHE A 153 -34.23 10.30 0.01
C PHE A 153 -35.40 9.55 0.67
N LYS A 154 -35.62 9.69 1.98
CA LYS A 154 -36.71 8.97 2.69
C LYS A 154 -38.08 9.37 2.17
N GLY A 155 -38.95 8.38 1.95
CA GLY A 155 -40.33 8.59 1.48
C GLY A 155 -40.45 9.10 0.05
N LYS A 156 -39.36 9.25 -0.71
CA LYS A 156 -39.36 9.73 -2.09
C LYS A 156 -39.19 8.57 -3.07
N SER A 157 -39.69 8.73 -4.29
CA SER A 157 -39.43 7.79 -5.39
C SER A 157 -37.94 7.65 -5.65
N PRO A 158 -37.48 6.52 -6.22
CA PRO A 158 -36.07 6.35 -6.61
C PRO A 158 -35.59 7.50 -7.51
N HIS A 159 -34.52 8.13 -7.13
CA HIS A 159 -33.86 9.22 -7.88
C HIS A 159 -32.38 9.30 -7.50
N SER A 160 -31.64 10.08 -8.28
CA SER A 160 -30.24 10.37 -8.02
C SER A 160 -30.06 11.86 -7.69
N LYS A 161 -29.11 12.15 -6.80
CA LYS A 161 -28.72 13.52 -6.46
C LYS A 161 -27.19 13.61 -6.39
N LYS A 162 -26.65 14.67 -6.99
CA LYS A 162 -25.23 15.00 -6.94
C LYS A 162 -24.92 15.91 -5.76
N TYR A 163 -23.74 15.71 -5.18
CA TYR A 163 -23.19 16.52 -4.10
C TYR A 163 -21.71 16.76 -4.33
N GLN A 164 -21.19 17.84 -3.76
CA GLN A 164 -19.79 18.05 -3.51
C GLN A 164 -19.48 17.57 -2.09
N THR A 165 -18.52 16.66 -1.89
CA THR A 165 -18.12 16.19 -0.57
C THR A 165 -16.64 16.46 -0.36
N PHE A 166 -16.25 16.90 0.84
CA PHE A 166 -14.83 16.99 1.20
C PHE A 166 -14.39 15.70 1.87
N ASP A 167 -13.37 15.03 1.29
CA ASP A 167 -12.73 13.86 1.91
C ASP A 167 -11.46 14.31 2.63
N PRO A 168 -11.40 14.20 3.97
CA PRO A 168 -10.23 14.62 4.73
C PRO A 168 -9.00 13.73 4.51
N ARG A 169 -9.15 12.52 3.95
CA ARG A 169 -8.03 11.60 3.64
C ARG A 169 -7.34 11.99 2.34
N ASP A 170 -8.14 12.35 1.32
CA ASP A 170 -7.60 12.81 0.04
C ASP A 170 -7.32 14.32 0.05
N GLU A 171 -7.70 15.01 1.13
CA GLU A 171 -7.56 16.47 1.30
C GLU A 171 -8.18 17.26 0.13
N ALA A 172 -9.27 16.76 -0.42
CA ALA A 172 -9.86 17.25 -1.66
C ALA A 172 -11.40 17.22 -1.64
N VAL A 173 -11.98 18.07 -2.50
CA VAL A 173 -13.42 18.09 -2.75
C VAL A 173 -13.72 17.15 -3.92
N HIS A 174 -14.65 16.22 -3.71
CA HIS A 174 -15.08 15.22 -4.70
C HIS A 174 -16.55 15.44 -5.11
N GLU A 175 -16.84 15.31 -6.40
CA GLU A 175 -18.21 15.15 -6.87
C GLU A 175 -18.65 13.72 -6.64
N VAL A 176 -19.79 13.53 -5.96
CA VAL A 176 -20.40 12.23 -5.72
C VAL A 176 -21.86 12.22 -6.13
N THR A 177 -22.35 11.08 -6.58
CA THR A 177 -23.78 10.86 -6.84
C THR A 177 -24.31 9.82 -5.87
N TYR A 178 -25.37 10.15 -5.14
CA TYR A 178 -26.18 9.18 -4.41
C TYR A 178 -27.42 8.83 -5.24
N THR A 179 -27.70 7.53 -5.37
CA THR A 179 -28.88 7.00 -6.08
C THR A 179 -29.69 6.15 -5.13
N LYS A 180 -30.94 6.50 -4.90
CA LYS A 180 -31.85 5.69 -4.10
C LYS A 180 -32.26 4.44 -4.85
N LEU A 181 -32.07 3.29 -4.21
CA LEU A 181 -32.47 1.99 -4.74
C LEU A 181 -33.84 1.56 -4.18
N ALA A 182 -33.98 1.57 -2.87
CA ALA A 182 -35.18 1.07 -2.17
C ALA A 182 -35.31 1.66 -0.76
N GLU A 183 -36.47 1.40 -0.16
CA GLU A 183 -36.65 1.36 1.29
C GLU A 183 -37.14 -0.03 1.66
N GLU A 184 -36.47 -0.66 2.63
CA GLU A 184 -36.79 -2.02 3.03
C GLU A 184 -36.59 -2.25 4.53
N LYS A 185 -37.20 -3.33 5.02
CA LYS A 185 -36.97 -3.85 6.36
C LYS A 185 -35.79 -4.81 6.33
N ILE A 186 -34.81 -4.58 7.18
CA ILE A 186 -33.66 -5.47 7.34
C ILE A 186 -33.55 -5.98 8.77
N ASN A 187 -33.13 -7.22 8.93
CA ASN A 187 -32.93 -7.83 10.24
C ASN A 187 -31.44 -7.86 10.59
N LEU A 188 -31.07 -7.14 11.66
CA LEU A 188 -29.72 -7.14 12.22
C LEU A 188 -29.82 -7.39 13.74
N MET A 189 -28.94 -8.22 14.29
CA MET A 189 -28.93 -8.53 15.74
C MET A 189 -30.31 -8.98 16.27
N LYS A 190 -31.09 -9.72 15.50
CA LYS A 190 -32.45 -10.18 15.83
C LYS A 190 -33.47 -9.05 16.02
N ARG A 191 -33.20 -7.86 15.47
CA ARG A 191 -34.09 -6.69 15.47
C ARG A 191 -34.35 -6.25 14.03
N GLU A 192 -35.60 -5.85 13.75
CA GLU A 192 -36.02 -5.26 12.48
C GLU A 192 -35.71 -3.75 12.45
N TYR A 193 -35.16 -3.28 11.34
CA TYR A 193 -34.87 -1.88 11.08
C TYR A 193 -35.46 -1.48 9.73
N HIS A 194 -35.98 -0.27 9.62
CA HIS A 194 -36.40 0.33 8.35
C HIS A 194 -35.21 1.06 7.74
N ALA A 195 -34.75 0.65 6.58
CA ALA A 195 -33.56 1.18 5.92
C ALA A 195 -33.89 1.90 4.61
N VAL A 196 -33.27 3.06 4.39
CA VAL A 196 -33.12 3.70 3.08
C VAL A 196 -31.82 3.18 2.48
N ILE A 197 -31.87 2.66 1.25
CA ILE A 197 -30.74 2.05 0.57
C ILE A 197 -30.29 2.96 -0.55
N LEU A 198 -29.01 3.35 -0.50
CA LEU A 198 -28.40 4.25 -1.47
C LEU A 198 -27.14 3.65 -2.06
N ASP A 199 -26.97 3.76 -3.39
CA ASP A 199 -25.66 3.60 -4.03
C ASP A 199 -24.98 4.97 -4.11
N ARG A 200 -23.67 5.00 -3.83
CA ARG A 200 -22.81 6.17 -3.95
C ARG A 200 -21.72 5.92 -4.98
N LEU A 201 -21.57 6.83 -5.92
CA LEU A 201 -20.50 6.84 -6.91
C LEU A 201 -19.68 8.13 -6.74
N ASN A 202 -18.37 7.98 -6.59
CA ASN A 202 -17.41 9.08 -6.57
C ASN A 202 -16.88 9.32 -7.99
N HIS A 203 -17.07 10.51 -8.54
CA HIS A 203 -16.66 10.85 -9.92
C HIS A 203 -15.20 11.30 -10.05
N VAL A 204 -14.46 11.36 -8.95
CA VAL A 204 -13.01 11.63 -8.97
C VAL A 204 -12.22 10.34 -8.90
N THR A 205 -12.61 9.43 -8.00
CA THR A 205 -11.85 8.20 -7.73
C THR A 205 -12.45 6.95 -8.37
N GLY A 206 -13.69 7.00 -8.85
CA GLY A 206 -14.44 5.84 -9.33
C GLY A 206 -14.96 4.92 -8.20
N ALA A 207 -14.76 5.29 -6.94
CA ALA A 207 -15.17 4.48 -5.80
C ALA A 207 -16.69 4.36 -5.73
N LYS A 208 -17.16 3.11 -5.55
CA LYS A 208 -18.57 2.76 -5.38
C LYS A 208 -18.79 2.14 -4.02
N LEU A 209 -19.91 2.49 -3.40
CA LEU A 209 -20.37 1.82 -2.18
C LEU A 209 -21.90 1.82 -2.15
N ARG A 210 -22.44 0.85 -1.41
CA ARG A 210 -23.86 0.81 -1.05
C ARG A 210 -24.02 1.00 0.44
N ILE A 211 -24.92 1.88 0.84
CA ILE A 211 -25.18 2.19 2.25
C ILE A 211 -26.65 1.94 2.59
N TRP A 212 -26.89 1.34 3.75
CA TRP A 212 -28.19 1.19 4.38
C TRP A 212 -28.27 2.11 5.58
N ILE A 213 -29.17 3.07 5.55
CA ILE A 213 -29.31 4.08 6.60
C ILE A 213 -30.64 3.85 7.30
N ASN A 214 -30.62 3.79 8.64
CA ASN A 214 -31.85 3.72 9.42
C ASN A 214 -32.73 4.96 9.16
N SER A 215 -33.92 4.73 8.65
CA SER A 215 -34.85 5.83 8.27
C SER A 215 -35.40 6.60 9.50
N GLU A 216 -35.26 6.08 10.72
CA GLU A 216 -35.78 6.71 11.93
C GLU A 216 -34.78 7.68 12.56
N ASN A 217 -33.49 7.31 12.60
CA ASN A 217 -32.44 8.06 13.30
C ASN A 217 -31.22 8.42 12.47
N ALA A 218 -31.24 8.15 11.17
CA ALA A 218 -30.18 8.46 10.21
C ALA A 218 -28.80 7.79 10.47
N LEU A 219 -28.76 6.76 11.34
CA LEU A 219 -27.54 6.01 11.61
C LEU A 219 -27.29 4.96 10.52
N MET A 220 -26.02 4.71 10.22
CA MET A 220 -25.59 3.63 9.36
C MET A 220 -26.02 2.28 9.94
N LEU A 221 -26.65 1.43 9.14
CA LEU A 221 -26.95 0.03 9.49
C LEU A 221 -25.96 -0.92 8.83
N LYS A 222 -25.62 -0.64 7.56
CA LYS A 222 -24.71 -1.44 6.77
C LYS A 222 -24.07 -0.59 5.69
N ILE A 223 -22.83 -0.89 5.35
CA ILE A 223 -22.15 -0.39 4.17
C ILE A 223 -21.48 -1.56 3.45
N LYS A 224 -21.60 -1.59 2.13
CA LYS A 224 -20.91 -2.58 1.26
C LYS A 224 -19.99 -1.82 0.33
N ARG A 225 -18.72 -2.18 0.36
CA ARG A 225 -17.69 -1.76 -0.58
C ARG A 225 -17.27 -2.97 -1.41
N HIS A 226 -16.40 -2.79 -2.37
CA HIS A 226 -16.03 -3.88 -3.29
C HIS A 226 -15.63 -5.19 -2.56
N ILE A 227 -14.68 -5.12 -1.65
CA ILE A 227 -14.12 -6.30 -0.97
C ILE A 227 -14.58 -6.46 0.49
N TYR A 228 -15.22 -5.45 1.08
CA TYR A 228 -15.65 -5.44 2.48
C TYR A 228 -17.12 -5.07 2.62
N SER A 229 -17.77 -5.74 3.55
CA SER A 229 -19.06 -5.33 4.12
C SER A 229 -18.85 -4.97 5.59
N GLN A 230 -19.47 -3.89 6.03
CA GLN A 230 -19.51 -3.50 7.43
C GLN A 230 -20.99 -3.41 7.83
N PHE A 231 -21.39 -4.04 8.92
CA PHE A 231 -22.79 -4.06 9.37
C PHE A 231 -22.91 -4.07 10.87
N LEU A 232 -24.00 -3.51 11.38
CA LEU A 232 -24.31 -3.37 12.78
C LEU A 232 -24.26 -4.73 13.50
N ALA A 233 -23.51 -4.81 14.59
CA ALA A 233 -23.24 -5.99 15.39
C ALA A 233 -23.26 -5.67 16.89
N ASN A 234 -23.00 -6.65 17.74
CA ASN A 234 -22.81 -6.45 19.16
C ASN A 234 -21.32 -6.49 19.55
N ALA A 235 -21.00 -6.15 20.81
CA ALA A 235 -19.62 -6.07 21.29
C ALA A 235 -18.84 -7.39 21.23
N ALA A 236 -19.53 -8.55 21.22
CA ALA A 236 -18.89 -9.87 21.15
C ALA A 236 -18.14 -10.11 19.83
N ILE A 237 -18.37 -9.27 18.80
CA ILE A 237 -17.65 -9.34 17.53
C ILE A 237 -16.12 -9.23 17.71
N LYS A 238 -15.65 -8.60 18.78
CA LYS A 238 -14.22 -8.41 19.06
C LYS A 238 -13.49 -9.71 19.40
N GLU A 239 -14.22 -10.76 19.81
CA GLU A 239 -13.64 -11.99 20.36
C GLU A 239 -13.32 -13.05 19.29
N ASN A 240 -13.90 -12.95 18.07
CA ASN A 240 -13.85 -13.98 17.05
C ASN A 240 -13.36 -13.48 15.68
N LEU A 241 -12.33 -12.65 15.69
CA LEU A 241 -11.74 -12.15 14.46
C LEU A 241 -10.83 -13.20 13.82
N GLN A 242 -10.85 -13.26 12.50
CA GLN A 242 -9.97 -14.12 11.71
C GLN A 242 -9.20 -13.30 10.67
N HIS A 243 -8.02 -13.77 10.28
CA HIS A 243 -7.31 -13.17 9.16
C HIS A 243 -7.97 -13.56 7.84
N VAL A 244 -8.22 -12.57 6.99
CA VAL A 244 -8.67 -12.79 5.62
C VAL A 244 -7.52 -12.62 4.65
N ASN A 245 -7.31 -13.61 3.77
CA ASN A 245 -6.38 -13.46 2.64
C ASN A 245 -7.08 -12.70 1.53
N ILE A 246 -6.47 -11.59 1.08
CA ILE A 246 -7.01 -10.73 0.04
C ILE A 246 -6.36 -10.94 -1.34
N ASP A 247 -5.44 -11.92 -1.50
CA ASP A 247 -4.72 -12.15 -2.76
C ASP A 247 -5.66 -12.35 -3.95
N ASP A 248 -6.71 -13.16 -3.81
CA ASP A 248 -7.70 -13.39 -4.87
C ASP A 248 -8.56 -12.14 -5.21
N ARG A 249 -8.41 -11.05 -4.45
CA ARG A 249 -9.09 -9.77 -4.68
C ARG A 249 -8.21 -8.71 -5.32
N ILE A 250 -6.90 -8.85 -5.14
CA ILE A 250 -5.90 -7.89 -5.64
C ILE A 250 -5.10 -8.46 -6.83
N ILE A 251 -5.22 -9.76 -7.12
CA ILE A 251 -4.55 -10.44 -8.23
C ILE A 251 -5.59 -11.13 -9.12
N ALA A 252 -5.60 -10.79 -10.40
CA ALA A 252 -6.38 -11.47 -11.43
C ALA A 252 -5.58 -12.62 -12.02
N LYS A 253 -5.89 -13.86 -11.66
CA LYS A 253 -5.26 -15.06 -12.25
C LYS A 253 -5.58 -15.16 -13.74
N THR A 254 -4.58 -15.48 -14.56
CA THR A 254 -4.74 -15.61 -16.01
C THR A 254 -4.62 -17.06 -16.49
N GLY A 255 -4.06 -17.95 -15.68
CA GLY A 255 -3.72 -19.31 -16.08
C GLY A 255 -2.56 -19.40 -17.09
N VAL A 256 -1.93 -18.29 -17.42
CA VAL A 256 -0.81 -18.20 -18.35
C VAL A 256 0.44 -17.80 -17.57
N ASN A 257 1.45 -18.63 -17.61
CA ASN A 257 2.71 -18.36 -16.95
C ASN A 257 3.77 -17.96 -17.96
N ILE A 258 4.27 -16.71 -17.84
CA ILE A 258 5.30 -16.16 -18.68
C ILE A 258 6.60 -16.10 -17.87
N GLY A 259 7.65 -16.78 -18.33
CA GLY A 259 8.89 -16.94 -17.60
C GLY A 259 9.70 -15.65 -17.45
N ASP A 260 10.19 -15.17 -18.54
CA ASP A 260 10.89 -13.89 -18.59
C ASP A 260 9.90 -12.79 -19.00
N TYR A 261 9.02 -12.42 -18.06
CA TYR A 261 8.03 -11.38 -18.30
C TYR A 261 8.66 -10.01 -18.55
N LYS A 262 9.88 -9.75 -18.05
CA LYS A 262 10.60 -8.49 -18.28
C LYS A 262 11.08 -8.32 -19.73
N ALA A 263 11.18 -9.42 -20.47
CA ALA A 263 11.50 -9.38 -21.91
C ALA A 263 10.27 -9.14 -22.80
N ILE A 264 9.08 -8.96 -22.23
CA ILE A 264 7.85 -8.75 -23.00
C ILE A 264 7.90 -7.37 -23.66
N SER A 265 7.92 -7.37 -25.00
CA SER A 265 7.93 -6.16 -25.83
C SER A 265 6.54 -5.78 -26.38
N PHE A 266 5.59 -6.69 -26.30
CA PHE A 266 4.19 -6.51 -26.67
C PHE A 266 3.30 -7.44 -25.84
N MET A 267 2.17 -6.93 -25.38
CA MET A 267 1.15 -7.74 -24.71
C MET A 267 -0.25 -7.27 -25.11
N LYS A 268 -1.13 -8.23 -25.34
CA LYS A 268 -2.56 -8.01 -25.61
C LYS A 268 -3.40 -8.70 -24.57
N VAL A 269 -4.20 -7.93 -23.83
CA VAL A 269 -4.97 -8.43 -22.69
C VAL A 269 -6.42 -8.00 -22.79
N LYS A 270 -7.34 -8.94 -22.64
CA LYS A 270 -8.76 -8.65 -22.45
C LYS A 270 -9.07 -8.54 -20.96
N GLY A 271 -9.61 -7.38 -20.54
CA GLY A 271 -9.88 -7.09 -19.13
C GLY A 271 -11.32 -6.67 -18.87
N THR A 272 -11.85 -7.12 -17.72
CA THR A 272 -13.04 -6.57 -17.08
C THR A 272 -12.68 -6.25 -15.64
N LEU A 273 -12.75 -4.97 -15.25
CA LEU A 273 -12.30 -4.49 -13.94
C LEU A 273 -13.06 -3.23 -13.51
N GLU A 274 -13.18 -3.02 -12.20
CA GLU A 274 -13.74 -1.83 -11.56
C GLU A 274 -12.70 -1.15 -10.66
N PRO A 275 -11.73 -0.43 -11.23
CA PRO A 275 -10.66 0.18 -10.45
C PRO A 275 -11.15 1.38 -9.62
N VAL A 276 -10.44 1.65 -8.52
CA VAL A 276 -10.60 2.84 -7.69
C VAL A 276 -9.23 3.51 -7.55
N GLY A 277 -9.17 4.81 -7.72
CA GLY A 277 -7.94 5.62 -7.62
C GLY A 277 -8.01 6.89 -8.42
N ASN A 278 -8.65 6.83 -9.58
CA ASN A 278 -8.97 7.96 -10.44
C ASN A 278 -10.21 7.66 -11.28
N TRP A 279 -10.83 8.73 -11.82
CA TRP A 279 -11.89 8.57 -12.81
C TRP A 279 -11.28 8.22 -14.16
N ILE A 280 -11.75 7.14 -14.77
CA ILE A 280 -11.20 6.59 -16.01
C ILE A 280 -12.16 6.84 -17.17
N THR A 281 -11.60 7.23 -18.31
CA THR A 281 -12.32 7.32 -19.59
C THR A 281 -11.59 6.47 -20.64
N VAL A 282 -12.24 6.21 -21.77
CA VAL A 282 -11.60 5.50 -22.90
C VAL A 282 -10.36 6.26 -23.37
N GLU A 283 -10.44 7.59 -23.41
CA GLU A 283 -9.32 8.46 -23.82
C GLU A 283 -8.13 8.35 -22.86
N SER A 284 -8.41 8.31 -21.54
CA SER A 284 -7.35 8.23 -20.51
C SER A 284 -6.58 6.90 -20.51
N LEU A 285 -7.15 5.86 -21.13
CA LEU A 285 -6.51 4.56 -21.31
C LEU A 285 -5.67 4.48 -22.60
N ASN A 286 -5.79 5.47 -23.49
CA ASN A 286 -5.01 5.57 -24.72
C ASN A 286 -3.86 6.55 -24.52
N VAL A 287 -2.69 6.02 -24.21
CA VAL A 287 -1.48 6.79 -23.93
C VAL A 287 -0.31 6.24 -24.74
N PRO A 288 0.82 6.96 -24.88
CA PRO A 288 2.01 6.40 -25.52
C PRO A 288 2.35 5.02 -24.96
N GLY A 289 2.54 4.05 -25.83
CA GLY A 289 2.82 2.65 -25.45
C GLY A 289 1.59 1.81 -25.07
N GLN A 290 0.40 2.39 -24.92
CA GLN A 290 -0.82 1.65 -24.61
C GLN A 290 -2.00 2.11 -25.43
N SER A 291 -2.74 1.18 -26.04
CA SER A 291 -4.03 1.42 -26.66
C SER A 291 -5.12 0.56 -26.02
N PHE A 292 -6.33 1.10 -25.96
CA PHE A 292 -7.51 0.42 -25.39
C PHE A 292 -8.67 0.47 -26.38
N GLN A 293 -9.32 -0.68 -26.58
CA GLN A 293 -10.53 -0.83 -27.37
C GLN A 293 -11.64 -1.45 -26.50
N GLY A 294 -12.68 -0.70 -26.19
CA GLY A 294 -13.75 -1.17 -25.34
C GLY A 294 -14.62 -0.05 -24.80
N THR A 295 -15.26 -0.31 -23.68
CA THR A 295 -16.15 0.63 -22.97
C THR A 295 -15.68 0.90 -21.56
N VAL A 296 -15.95 2.10 -21.10
CA VAL A 296 -15.79 2.51 -19.69
C VAL A 296 -17.11 3.14 -19.24
N GLU A 297 -17.83 2.47 -18.35
CA GLU A 297 -19.11 2.91 -17.83
C GLU A 297 -19.05 2.99 -16.30
N ASN A 298 -19.23 4.18 -15.74
CA ASN A 298 -19.15 4.39 -14.30
C ASN A 298 -17.89 3.77 -13.69
N ASN A 299 -16.73 4.01 -14.27
CA ASN A 299 -15.42 3.43 -13.89
C ASN A 299 -15.33 1.89 -14.01
N ARG A 300 -16.26 1.23 -14.69
CA ARG A 300 -16.14 -0.18 -15.05
C ARG A 300 -15.58 -0.27 -16.46
N ILE A 301 -14.42 -0.85 -16.58
CA ILE A 301 -13.69 -1.05 -17.83
C ILE A 301 -14.01 -2.42 -18.38
N GLN A 302 -14.31 -2.51 -19.68
CA GLN A 302 -14.48 -3.77 -20.38
C GLN A 302 -13.93 -3.65 -21.79
N GLY A 303 -12.84 -4.35 -22.08
CA GLY A 303 -12.22 -4.24 -23.39
C GLY A 303 -10.87 -4.92 -23.51
N ILE A 304 -10.13 -4.53 -24.52
CA ILE A 304 -8.84 -5.08 -24.89
C ILE A 304 -7.79 -3.98 -24.78
N PHE A 305 -6.74 -4.25 -24.02
CA PHE A 305 -5.52 -3.47 -23.94
C PHE A 305 -4.47 -4.06 -24.87
N GLU A 306 -3.78 -3.22 -25.61
CA GLU A 306 -2.54 -3.56 -26.31
C GLU A 306 -1.42 -2.68 -25.78
N ILE A 307 -0.39 -3.29 -25.22
CA ILE A 307 0.75 -2.62 -24.59
C ILE A 307 1.99 -2.89 -25.44
N ARG A 308 2.77 -1.84 -25.70
CA ARG A 308 4.03 -1.89 -26.43
C ARG A 308 5.12 -1.18 -25.66
N HIS A 309 6.26 -1.80 -25.59
CA HIS A 309 7.43 -1.23 -24.94
C HIS A 309 7.82 0.13 -25.54
N ILE A 310 7.96 1.14 -24.68
CA ILE A 310 8.51 2.43 -25.04
C ILE A 310 10.03 2.35 -24.90
N LYS A 311 10.75 2.39 -26.02
CA LYS A 311 12.22 2.42 -26.01
C LYS A 311 12.69 3.86 -25.95
N TYR A 312 13.30 4.25 -24.83
CA TYR A 312 13.95 5.53 -24.66
C TYR A 312 15.37 5.32 -24.12
N GLY A 313 16.36 5.75 -24.87
CA GLY A 313 17.78 5.60 -24.51
C GLY A 313 18.47 6.91 -24.17
N GLY A 314 17.71 7.94 -23.76
CA GLY A 314 18.26 9.26 -23.43
C GLY A 314 18.51 10.17 -24.64
N GLN A 315 18.02 9.80 -25.84
CA GLN A 315 18.18 10.66 -27.03
C GLN A 315 17.45 11.99 -26.81
N ASN A 316 18.15 13.11 -26.98
CA ASN A 316 17.65 14.47 -26.73
C ASN A 316 17.10 14.65 -25.28
N ALA A 317 17.68 13.94 -24.32
CA ALA A 317 17.34 14.18 -22.92
C ALA A 317 17.59 15.65 -22.55
N PRO A 318 16.72 16.27 -21.75
CA PRO A 318 16.93 17.64 -21.28
C PRO A 318 18.25 17.75 -20.52
N VAL A 319 18.91 18.90 -20.65
CA VAL A 319 20.11 19.19 -19.85
C VAL A 319 19.79 19.11 -18.36
N PHE A 320 20.77 18.73 -17.55
CA PHE A 320 20.59 18.65 -16.11
C PHE A 320 21.54 19.62 -15.39
N PRO A 321 21.04 20.39 -14.40
CA PRO A 321 19.63 20.55 -14.01
C PRO A 321 18.78 21.27 -15.07
N SER A 322 17.51 20.89 -15.18
CA SER A 322 16.55 21.49 -16.12
C SER A 322 15.77 22.63 -15.50
N ASP A 323 15.37 23.60 -16.31
CA ASP A 323 14.46 24.69 -15.92
C ASP A 323 13.11 24.57 -16.66
N TYR A 324 12.07 24.24 -15.91
CA TYR A 324 10.69 24.16 -16.39
C TYR A 324 9.81 25.31 -15.88
N SER A 325 10.39 26.40 -15.35
CA SER A 325 9.67 27.55 -14.76
C SER A 325 8.67 28.20 -15.73
N GLN A 326 8.92 28.13 -17.03
CA GLN A 326 8.03 28.67 -18.06
C GLN A 326 6.92 27.71 -18.50
N ASN A 327 7.00 26.43 -18.14
CA ASN A 327 6.00 25.45 -18.53
C ASN A 327 4.98 25.19 -17.41
N LYS A 328 3.94 26.04 -17.36
CA LYS A 328 2.89 25.94 -16.32
C LYS A 328 2.21 24.58 -16.22
N ALA A 329 2.14 23.82 -17.31
CA ALA A 329 1.52 22.49 -17.32
C ALA A 329 2.32 21.46 -16.52
N LEU A 330 3.62 21.69 -16.33
CA LEU A 330 4.52 20.80 -15.59
C LEU A 330 4.67 21.21 -14.13
N HIS A 331 4.23 22.42 -13.73
CA HIS A 331 4.44 22.91 -12.35
C HIS A 331 3.89 21.93 -11.30
N LYS A 332 2.69 21.38 -11.50
CA LYS A 332 2.10 20.42 -10.54
C LYS A 332 2.94 19.15 -10.34
N TYR A 333 3.82 18.82 -11.29
CA TYR A 333 4.69 17.66 -11.22
C TYR A 333 6.10 17.98 -10.70
N LEU A 334 6.32 19.20 -10.27
CA LEU A 334 7.50 19.68 -9.57
C LEU A 334 7.18 20.07 -8.13
N GLU A 335 5.90 20.42 -7.86
CA GLU A 335 5.45 20.82 -6.55
C GLU A 335 5.38 19.62 -5.58
N PRO A 336 5.60 19.88 -4.28
CA PRO A 336 5.40 18.85 -3.27
C PRO A 336 3.92 18.48 -3.12
N GLU A 337 3.67 17.24 -2.78
CA GLU A 337 2.38 16.72 -2.35
C GLU A 337 2.50 16.11 -0.96
N TYR A 338 1.37 15.83 -0.30
CA TYR A 338 1.36 15.25 1.05
C TYR A 338 2.25 14.02 1.19
N GLU A 339 2.17 13.09 0.21
CA GLU A 339 2.94 11.85 0.23
C GLU A 339 4.27 11.95 -0.54
N ILE A 340 4.51 13.07 -1.24
CA ILE A 340 5.69 13.30 -2.09
C ILE A 340 6.37 14.58 -1.63
N GLU A 341 7.11 14.49 -0.51
CA GLU A 341 7.69 15.63 0.17
C GLU A 341 8.99 16.13 -0.51
N SER A 342 8.89 16.51 -1.79
CA SER A 342 10.05 16.93 -2.61
C SER A 342 10.78 18.18 -2.07
N HIS A 343 10.17 18.94 -1.17
CA HIS A 343 10.77 20.10 -0.50
C HIS A 343 11.50 19.74 0.80
N ASP A 344 11.41 18.48 1.27
CA ASP A 344 12.10 18.02 2.47
C ASP A 344 13.62 18.15 2.29
N PRO A 345 14.34 18.87 3.21
CA PRO A 345 15.77 19.13 3.02
C PRO A 345 16.63 17.86 2.99
N VAL A 346 16.23 16.81 3.71
CA VAL A 346 16.96 15.53 3.73
C VAL A 346 16.80 14.79 2.43
N LEU A 347 15.57 14.75 1.85
CA LEU A 347 15.32 14.14 0.56
C LEU A 347 16.04 14.91 -0.57
N ARG A 348 16.03 16.24 -0.50
CA ARG A 348 16.72 17.08 -1.48
C ARG A 348 18.24 16.86 -1.44
N GLU A 349 18.87 16.94 -0.25
CA GLU A 349 20.30 16.70 -0.09
C GLU A 349 20.70 15.32 -0.63
N GLN A 350 19.90 14.29 -0.37
CA GLN A 350 20.17 12.96 -0.87
C GLN A 350 20.01 12.87 -2.40
N ALA A 351 18.98 13.49 -2.97
CA ALA A 351 18.77 13.50 -4.42
C ALA A 351 19.90 14.24 -5.15
N GLU A 352 20.31 15.42 -4.66
CA GLU A 352 21.43 16.18 -5.18
C GLU A 352 22.74 15.39 -5.12
N LYS A 353 23.00 14.66 -4.03
CA LYS A 353 24.16 13.78 -3.88
C LYS A 353 24.17 12.64 -4.91
N ILE A 354 23.00 12.00 -5.15
CA ILE A 354 22.90 10.90 -6.11
C ILE A 354 23.16 11.39 -7.54
N THR A 355 22.71 12.60 -7.85
CA THR A 355 22.73 13.15 -9.22
C THR A 355 23.91 14.09 -9.49
N GLN A 356 24.87 14.22 -8.59
CA GLN A 356 25.98 15.20 -8.67
C GLN A 356 26.82 15.07 -9.95
N ASP A 357 26.96 13.84 -10.50
CA ASP A 357 27.75 13.54 -11.68
C ASP A 357 26.87 13.23 -12.91
N ALA A 358 25.56 13.48 -12.85
CA ALA A 358 24.62 13.19 -13.92
C ALA A 358 24.89 14.08 -15.14
N LYS A 359 24.90 13.50 -16.33
CA LYS A 359 25.21 14.16 -17.60
C LYS A 359 24.02 14.90 -18.19
N ASP A 360 22.83 14.37 -17.97
CA ASP A 360 21.55 14.89 -18.42
C ASP A 360 20.41 14.42 -17.49
N SER A 361 19.19 14.86 -17.77
CA SER A 361 18.05 14.52 -16.93
C SER A 361 17.70 13.03 -16.94
N TRP A 362 18.01 12.30 -18.03
CA TRP A 362 17.75 10.87 -18.06
C TRP A 362 18.76 10.08 -17.24
N ASP A 363 20.03 10.45 -17.32
CA ASP A 363 21.09 9.87 -16.49
C ASP A 363 20.79 10.11 -14.99
N ALA A 364 20.34 11.34 -14.63
CA ALA A 364 19.91 11.66 -13.28
C ALA A 364 18.76 10.77 -12.80
N VAL A 365 17.72 10.57 -13.61
CA VAL A 365 16.57 9.68 -13.30
C VAL A 365 17.03 8.25 -13.10
N GLN A 366 17.91 7.73 -13.96
CA GLN A 366 18.41 6.35 -13.82
C GLN A 366 19.20 6.18 -12.53
N CYS A 367 20.06 7.14 -12.16
CA CYS A 367 20.77 7.12 -10.86
C CYS A 367 19.81 7.13 -9.68
N LEU A 368 18.78 7.99 -9.71
CA LEU A 368 17.78 8.07 -8.64
C LEU A 368 16.96 6.78 -8.53
N SER A 369 16.52 6.22 -9.66
CA SER A 369 15.74 4.99 -9.71
C SER A 369 16.56 3.80 -9.23
N GLN A 370 17.81 3.69 -9.65
CA GLN A 370 18.73 2.64 -9.20
C GLN A 370 18.97 2.73 -7.69
N TRP A 371 19.18 3.92 -7.17
CA TRP A 371 19.34 4.10 -5.72
C TRP A 371 18.11 3.65 -4.94
N VAL A 372 16.90 3.98 -5.42
CA VAL A 372 15.64 3.55 -4.78
C VAL A 372 15.50 2.02 -4.84
N ASP A 373 15.80 1.40 -5.98
CA ASP A 373 15.81 -0.06 -6.15
C ASP A 373 16.77 -0.76 -5.17
N GLU A 374 17.98 -0.22 -5.00
CA GLU A 374 19.03 -0.84 -4.19
C GLU A 374 18.86 -0.61 -2.68
N GLU A 375 18.38 0.58 -2.28
CA GLU A 375 18.32 1.00 -0.89
C GLU A 375 16.98 0.74 -0.19
N ILE A 376 15.89 0.61 -0.94
CA ILE A 376 14.55 0.36 -0.38
C ILE A 376 14.20 -1.12 -0.53
N SER A 377 14.07 -1.80 0.58
CA SER A 377 13.62 -3.20 0.57
C SER A 377 12.11 -3.30 0.41
N TYR A 378 11.65 -4.25 -0.43
CA TYR A 378 10.22 -4.46 -0.60
C TYR A 378 9.60 -5.06 0.67
N ASP A 379 8.58 -4.42 1.23
CA ASP A 379 7.79 -4.91 2.36
C ASP A 379 6.34 -4.40 2.30
N ILE A 380 5.40 -5.16 2.85
CA ILE A 380 3.99 -4.80 2.98
C ILE A 380 3.60 -4.86 4.46
N PRO A 381 3.02 -3.82 5.03
CA PRO A 381 2.81 -2.47 4.46
C PRO A 381 4.10 -1.65 4.43
N GLY A 382 4.22 -0.84 3.40
CA GLY A 382 5.36 0.06 3.21
C GLY A 382 5.20 1.44 3.83
N GLY A 383 6.19 2.31 3.60
CA GLY A 383 6.11 3.72 3.94
C GLY A 383 5.01 4.44 3.19
N VAL A 384 4.25 5.30 3.87
CA VAL A 384 3.15 6.04 3.24
C VAL A 384 3.63 7.29 2.55
N THR A 385 4.65 7.98 3.09
CA THR A 385 5.23 9.16 2.48
C THR A 385 6.64 8.89 1.98
N ALA A 386 7.14 9.72 1.07
CA ALA A 386 8.49 9.63 0.54
C ALA A 386 9.54 9.72 1.68
N ARG A 387 9.34 10.66 2.61
CA ARG A 387 10.23 10.82 3.75
C ARG A 387 10.20 9.61 4.69
N ASN A 388 9.04 9.07 4.97
CA ASN A 388 8.89 7.89 5.81
C ASN A 388 9.55 6.65 5.17
N THR A 389 9.38 6.45 3.85
CA THR A 389 10.05 5.40 3.08
C THR A 389 11.57 5.54 3.13
N TYR A 390 12.08 6.76 2.94
CA TYR A 390 13.50 7.06 3.03
C TYR A 390 14.09 6.72 4.40
N ASP A 391 13.41 7.12 5.48
CA ASP A 391 13.90 6.88 6.85
C ASP A 391 13.86 5.38 7.22
N GLN A 392 12.83 4.66 6.79
CA GLN A 392 12.62 3.24 7.13
C GLN A 392 13.37 2.28 6.20
N ARG A 393 13.72 2.69 4.99
CA ARG A 393 14.31 1.83 3.94
C ARG A 393 13.43 0.62 3.59
N LEU A 394 12.13 0.75 3.77
CA LEU A 394 11.14 -0.30 3.53
C LEU A 394 9.93 0.28 2.82
N GLY A 395 9.38 -0.47 1.85
CA GLY A 395 8.16 -0.05 1.19
C GLY A 395 7.69 -1.00 0.09
N GLU A 396 6.42 -0.90 -0.25
CA GLU A 396 5.80 -1.53 -1.40
C GLU A 396 5.94 -0.64 -2.66
N CYS A 397 5.31 -1.02 -3.78
CA CYS A 397 5.44 -0.29 -5.05
C CYS A 397 5.07 1.20 -4.95
N GLY A 398 4.01 1.54 -4.21
CA GLY A 398 3.63 2.94 -3.99
C GLY A 398 4.68 3.73 -3.20
N ALA A 399 5.29 3.12 -2.19
CA ALA A 399 6.35 3.73 -1.40
C ALA A 399 7.61 4.03 -2.24
N HIS A 400 8.07 3.05 -3.06
CA HIS A 400 9.17 3.26 -4.01
C HIS A 400 8.85 4.39 -4.99
N SER A 401 7.64 4.39 -5.56
CA SER A 401 7.23 5.38 -6.54
C SER A 401 7.14 6.79 -5.96
N ARG A 402 6.61 6.95 -4.73
CA ARG A 402 6.56 8.26 -4.06
C ARG A 402 7.95 8.80 -3.75
N LEU A 403 8.86 7.96 -3.28
CA LEU A 403 10.22 8.36 -3.00
C LEU A 403 10.97 8.76 -4.28
N LEU A 404 10.84 7.98 -5.35
CA LEU A 404 11.45 8.32 -6.64
C LEU A 404 10.87 9.62 -7.20
N ALA A 405 9.55 9.84 -7.12
CA ALA A 405 8.93 11.08 -7.54
C ALA A 405 9.44 12.27 -6.70
N ALA A 406 9.58 12.11 -5.38
CA ALA A 406 10.11 13.16 -4.51
C ALA A 406 11.56 13.52 -4.84
N PHE A 407 12.40 12.55 -5.10
CA PHE A 407 13.77 12.77 -5.52
C PHE A 407 13.86 13.48 -6.89
N CYS A 408 13.12 13.02 -7.89
CA CYS A 408 13.08 13.67 -9.21
C CYS A 408 12.64 15.13 -9.10
N ARG A 409 11.53 15.39 -8.40
CA ARG A 409 11.01 16.75 -8.21
C ARG A 409 11.98 17.63 -7.42
N ALA A 410 12.68 17.09 -6.41
CA ALA A 410 13.64 17.82 -5.59
C ALA A 410 14.82 18.38 -6.41
N VAL A 411 15.18 17.68 -7.50
CA VAL A 411 16.25 18.11 -8.42
C VAL A 411 15.72 18.74 -9.73
N GLY A 412 14.44 19.13 -9.75
CA GLY A 412 13.83 19.87 -10.86
C GLY A 412 13.38 19.03 -12.04
N ILE A 413 13.25 17.71 -11.90
CA ILE A 413 12.73 16.81 -12.94
C ILE A 413 11.23 16.54 -12.70
N PRO A 414 10.33 16.93 -13.66
CA PRO A 414 8.91 16.66 -13.49
C PRO A 414 8.63 15.15 -13.44
N ALA A 415 8.01 14.70 -12.35
CA ALA A 415 7.71 13.29 -12.12
C ALA A 415 6.31 13.11 -11.55
N ARG A 416 5.64 12.02 -11.96
CA ARG A 416 4.33 11.63 -11.45
C ARG A 416 4.27 10.16 -11.09
N VAL A 417 3.45 9.84 -10.11
CA VAL A 417 3.12 8.46 -9.78
C VAL A 417 1.91 8.06 -10.63
N VAL A 418 2.06 6.96 -11.34
CA VAL A 418 0.99 6.31 -12.09
C VAL A 418 0.71 4.94 -11.51
N TRP A 419 -0.48 4.44 -11.76
CA TRP A 419 -0.88 3.15 -11.23
C TRP A 419 -1.70 2.35 -12.22
N GLY A 420 -1.86 1.08 -11.92
CA GLY A 420 -2.61 0.12 -12.70
C GLY A 420 -2.35 -1.28 -12.21
N CYS A 421 -1.99 -2.17 -13.11
CA CYS A 421 -1.57 -3.51 -12.76
C CYS A 421 -0.39 -3.95 -13.62
N MET A 422 0.41 -4.86 -13.08
CA MET A 422 1.46 -5.53 -13.83
C MET A 422 1.31 -7.05 -13.73
N TYR A 423 1.85 -7.75 -14.71
CA TYR A 423 1.90 -9.20 -14.68
C TYR A 423 2.87 -9.69 -13.60
N VAL A 424 2.41 -10.63 -12.80
CA VAL A 424 3.21 -11.33 -11.79
C VAL A 424 3.26 -12.82 -12.11
N PRO A 425 4.44 -13.44 -12.22
CA PRO A 425 4.58 -14.84 -12.66
C PRO A 425 4.15 -15.87 -11.60
N GLY A 426 3.92 -15.44 -10.36
CA GLY A 426 3.43 -16.31 -9.30
C GLY A 426 1.96 -16.70 -9.47
N GLN A 427 1.48 -17.67 -8.68
CA GLN A 427 0.07 -18.08 -8.63
C GLN A 427 -0.56 -18.39 -9.99
N GLU A 428 0.12 -19.15 -10.85
CA GLU A 428 -0.34 -19.53 -12.21
C GLU A 428 -0.33 -18.36 -13.21
N GLY A 429 0.40 -17.30 -12.91
CA GLY A 429 0.42 -16.05 -13.65
C GLY A 429 -0.83 -15.20 -13.42
N GLY A 430 -0.65 -13.92 -13.23
CA GLY A 430 -1.76 -13.02 -12.98
C GLY A 430 -1.38 -11.55 -13.09
N PHE A 431 -2.37 -10.68 -13.05
CA PHE A 431 -2.16 -9.25 -12.94
C PHE A 431 -2.42 -8.81 -11.50
N GLY A 432 -1.42 -8.20 -10.86
CA GLY A 432 -1.52 -7.59 -9.54
C GLY A 432 -1.54 -6.08 -9.63
N GLN A 433 -2.19 -5.45 -8.64
CA GLN A 433 -2.16 -3.99 -8.48
C GLN A 433 -0.70 -3.51 -8.39
N HIS A 434 -0.39 -2.44 -9.10
CA HIS A 434 0.95 -1.90 -9.14
C HIS A 434 0.98 -0.39 -9.35
N ALA A 435 2.05 0.26 -8.84
CA ALA A 435 2.34 1.67 -9.04
C ALA A 435 3.79 1.84 -9.48
N TRP A 436 4.02 2.80 -10.39
CA TRP A 436 5.34 3.17 -10.91
C TRP A 436 5.41 4.65 -11.24
N ASN A 437 6.48 5.08 -11.88
CA ASN A 437 6.67 6.49 -12.21
C ASN A 437 6.62 6.75 -13.71
N GLU A 438 6.23 7.95 -14.07
CA GLU A 438 6.51 8.57 -15.37
C GLU A 438 7.27 9.87 -15.10
N VAL A 439 8.37 10.07 -15.86
CA VAL A 439 9.23 11.24 -15.78
C VAL A 439 9.21 11.99 -17.10
N TYR A 440 9.24 13.31 -17.07
CA TYR A 440 9.14 14.13 -18.30
C TYR A 440 10.52 14.36 -18.92
N MET A 441 10.68 13.90 -20.15
CA MET A 441 11.94 13.96 -20.90
C MET A 441 11.86 14.88 -22.14
N GLY A 442 11.35 16.11 -21.95
CA GLY A 442 11.30 17.12 -23.02
C GLY A 442 10.44 16.68 -24.20
N GLU A 443 11.01 16.67 -25.42
CA GLU A 443 10.30 16.26 -26.63
C GLU A 443 9.85 14.78 -26.64
N ALA A 444 10.54 13.93 -25.89
CA ALA A 444 10.16 12.53 -25.73
C ALA A 444 8.89 12.35 -24.87
N GLY A 445 8.45 13.40 -24.17
CA GLY A 445 7.27 13.39 -23.33
C GLY A 445 7.50 12.62 -22.01
N TRP A 446 6.46 11.92 -21.57
CA TRP A 446 6.46 11.13 -20.34
C TRP A 446 7.02 9.74 -20.58
N ILE A 447 8.14 9.41 -19.94
CA ILE A 447 8.83 8.13 -20.05
C ILE A 447 8.58 7.33 -18.76
N PRO A 448 8.09 6.09 -18.85
CA PRO A 448 7.85 5.24 -17.68
C PRO A 448 9.18 4.68 -17.13
N ILE A 449 9.23 4.54 -15.80
CA ILE A 449 10.34 3.95 -15.05
C ILE A 449 9.80 3.27 -13.77
N ASP A 450 10.33 2.11 -13.41
CA ASP A 450 9.87 1.33 -12.27
C ASP A 450 11.04 0.83 -11.41
N ALA A 451 11.30 1.54 -10.31
CA ALA A 451 12.33 1.14 -9.35
C ALA A 451 11.95 -0.15 -8.59
N THR A 452 10.66 -0.42 -8.36
CA THR A 452 10.20 -1.64 -7.66
C THR A 452 10.46 -2.89 -8.47
N ALA A 453 10.17 -2.83 -9.77
CA ALA A 453 10.43 -3.93 -10.70
C ALA A 453 11.89 -4.00 -11.16
N LYS A 454 12.78 -3.09 -10.70
CA LYS A 454 14.17 -2.94 -11.16
C LYS A 454 14.27 -2.65 -12.64
N GLU A 455 13.37 -1.82 -13.12
CA GLU A 455 13.28 -1.39 -14.53
C GLU A 455 13.72 0.07 -14.65
N ASN A 456 15.02 0.28 -14.38
CA ASN A 456 15.64 1.59 -14.24
C ASN A 456 15.99 2.26 -15.59
N SER A 457 15.71 1.61 -16.71
CA SER A 457 15.96 2.14 -18.06
C SER A 457 14.83 1.90 -19.06
N PHE A 458 13.86 1.09 -18.68
CA PHE A 458 12.66 0.80 -19.47
C PHE A 458 11.58 0.21 -18.56
N VAL A 459 10.35 0.17 -19.04
CA VAL A 459 9.26 -0.59 -18.39
C VAL A 459 8.73 -1.58 -19.43
N ASP A 460 8.64 -2.87 -19.04
CA ASP A 460 8.18 -3.93 -19.92
C ASP A 460 6.68 -3.78 -20.30
N SER A 461 6.23 -4.51 -21.32
CA SER A 461 4.86 -4.42 -21.81
C SER A 461 3.85 -5.22 -20.97
N SER A 462 4.21 -5.67 -19.79
CA SER A 462 3.28 -6.31 -18.86
C SER A 462 2.52 -5.34 -17.95
N HIS A 463 2.88 -4.05 -18.00
CA HIS A 463 2.26 -2.96 -17.22
C HIS A 463 1.04 -2.40 -17.96
N ILE A 464 -0.13 -2.50 -17.35
CA ILE A 464 -1.37 -1.87 -17.83
C ILE A 464 -1.62 -0.63 -16.99
N ARG A 465 -1.49 0.54 -17.61
CA ARG A 465 -1.69 1.83 -16.96
C ARG A 465 -3.16 2.19 -16.88
N LEU A 466 -3.67 2.48 -15.68
CA LEU A 466 -5.03 2.95 -15.45
C LEU A 466 -5.13 4.46 -15.25
N GLY A 467 -4.04 5.12 -14.85
CA GLY A 467 -4.00 6.59 -14.78
C GLY A 467 -3.00 7.15 -13.79
N GLU A 468 -3.02 8.47 -13.62
CA GLU A 468 -2.41 9.14 -12.49
C GLU A 468 -3.24 8.87 -11.24
N LEU A 469 -2.61 8.70 -10.09
CA LEU A 469 -3.31 8.49 -8.84
C LEU A 469 -3.95 9.81 -8.37
N ALA A 470 -5.27 9.85 -8.30
CA ALA A 470 -6.03 11.03 -7.86
C ALA A 470 -6.49 10.92 -6.38
N SER A 471 -6.21 9.81 -5.71
CA SER A 471 -6.62 9.53 -4.33
C SER A 471 -5.55 8.72 -3.64
N GLN A 472 -5.40 8.89 -2.32
CA GLN A 472 -4.54 8.03 -1.48
C GLN A 472 -4.99 6.56 -1.46
N SER A 473 -6.24 6.31 -1.84
CA SER A 473 -6.80 4.96 -1.89
C SER A 473 -6.87 4.48 -3.33
N MET A 474 -6.17 3.40 -3.63
CA MET A 474 -6.30 2.71 -4.92
C MET A 474 -6.70 1.25 -4.73
N ALA A 475 -7.46 0.72 -5.67
CA ALA A 475 -7.81 -0.69 -5.73
C ALA A 475 -7.97 -1.12 -7.18
N PHE A 476 -7.34 -2.22 -7.55
CA PHE A 476 -7.39 -2.75 -8.92
C PHE A 476 -8.74 -3.40 -9.24
N ASN A 477 -9.33 -4.16 -8.32
CA ASN A 477 -10.63 -4.83 -8.39
C ASN A 477 -10.91 -5.53 -9.74
N PRO A 478 -10.14 -6.55 -10.12
CA PRO A 478 -10.38 -7.28 -11.35
C PRO A 478 -11.58 -8.20 -11.22
N GLU A 479 -12.43 -8.27 -12.26
CA GLU A 479 -13.42 -9.32 -12.43
C GLU A 479 -12.85 -10.47 -13.26
N LYS A 480 -12.17 -10.13 -14.36
CA LYS A 480 -11.53 -11.09 -15.26
C LYS A 480 -10.40 -10.44 -16.04
N MET A 481 -9.29 -11.15 -16.16
CA MET A 481 -8.18 -10.78 -17.04
C MET A 481 -7.75 -12.00 -17.85
N GLU A 482 -7.49 -11.81 -19.16
CA GLU A 482 -7.14 -12.87 -20.09
C GLU A 482 -6.06 -12.39 -21.05
N ILE A 483 -4.90 -13.05 -21.06
CA ILE A 483 -3.83 -12.75 -22.00
C ILE A 483 -4.20 -13.37 -23.34
N LEU A 484 -4.41 -12.54 -24.37
CA LEU A 484 -4.76 -12.97 -25.72
C LEU A 484 -3.54 -13.24 -26.58
N ASP A 485 -2.47 -12.43 -26.42
CA ASP A 485 -1.23 -12.53 -27.18
C ASP A 485 -0.11 -11.80 -26.44
N PHE A 486 1.14 -12.22 -26.63
CA PHE A 486 2.33 -11.50 -26.19
C PHE A 486 3.54 -11.84 -27.05
N LYS A 487 4.50 -10.92 -27.08
CA LYS A 487 5.80 -11.13 -27.71
C LYS A 487 6.89 -10.88 -26.68
N ALA A 488 7.69 -11.88 -26.44
CA ALA A 488 8.90 -11.80 -25.65
C ALA A 488 10.13 -11.81 -26.55
N GLY A 489 11.27 -11.32 -26.07
CA GLY A 489 12.53 -11.40 -26.80
C GLY A 489 12.92 -12.86 -27.12
N ALA A 490 13.83 -13.08 -28.05
CA ALA A 490 14.22 -14.41 -28.53
C ALA A 490 14.68 -15.37 -27.40
N GLU A 491 15.16 -14.85 -26.29
CA GLU A 491 15.55 -15.60 -25.10
C GLU A 491 14.36 -15.98 -24.18
N ALA A 492 13.23 -15.28 -24.30
CA ALA A 492 12.02 -15.52 -23.49
C ALA A 492 11.10 -16.61 -24.07
N MET A 493 11.35 -17.10 -25.27
CA MET A 493 10.65 -18.23 -25.88
C MET A 493 11.15 -19.60 -25.38
N GLY A 494 11.62 -19.70 -24.17
CA GLY A 494 11.79 -20.97 -23.47
C GLY A 494 10.44 -21.60 -23.22
N ARG A 495 10.07 -22.55 -24.02
CA ARG A 495 8.85 -23.36 -24.12
C ARG A 495 8.08 -23.55 -22.81
N SER A 496 6.80 -23.22 -22.83
CA SER A 496 5.81 -23.37 -21.73
C SER A 496 5.18 -24.76 -21.71
N ASP A 497 5.93 -25.81 -21.94
CA ASP A 497 5.43 -27.17 -21.80
C ASP A 497 6.59 -28.07 -21.39
N GLY A 498 6.34 -28.98 -20.53
CA GLY A 498 7.07 -30.17 -20.09
C GLY A 498 8.34 -30.59 -20.84
N SER A 499 9.13 -29.64 -21.35
CA SER A 499 10.44 -29.94 -21.91
C SER A 499 11.37 -30.34 -20.78
N GLU A 500 11.91 -31.53 -20.88
CA GLU A 500 12.92 -32.10 -19.98
C GLU A 500 13.95 -31.07 -19.63
N ALA A 501 14.15 -30.84 -18.32
CA ALA A 501 15.28 -30.07 -17.82
C ALA A 501 16.52 -30.74 -18.40
N GLY A 502 17.26 -30.03 -19.25
CA GLY A 502 18.51 -30.55 -19.79
C GLY A 502 19.42 -31.02 -18.65
N ASP A 503 20.42 -31.85 -18.96
CA ASP A 503 21.38 -32.43 -17.99
C ASP A 503 21.93 -31.44 -16.97
N THR A 504 21.96 -30.15 -17.31
CA THR A 504 22.46 -29.06 -16.49
C THR A 504 21.62 -28.80 -15.24
N TYR A 505 20.27 -28.84 -15.30
CA TYR A 505 19.39 -28.47 -14.20
C TYR A 505 18.78 -29.70 -13.48
N SER A 506 18.73 -30.83 -14.17
CA SER A 506 18.20 -32.09 -13.63
C SER A 506 18.74 -32.46 -12.23
N PRO A 507 20.04 -32.26 -11.91
CA PRO A 507 20.58 -32.60 -10.59
C PRO A 507 19.95 -31.82 -9.43
N TYR A 508 19.41 -30.61 -9.70
CA TYR A 508 18.89 -29.72 -8.65
C TYR A 508 17.39 -29.95 -8.38
N LEU A 509 16.66 -30.59 -9.29
CA LEU A 509 15.22 -30.78 -9.18
C LEU A 509 14.85 -31.70 -8.04
N GLY A 510 13.70 -31.45 -7.41
CA GLY A 510 13.14 -32.29 -6.36
C GLY A 510 12.63 -31.52 -5.15
N GLU A 511 12.15 -32.26 -4.17
CA GLU A 511 11.70 -31.71 -2.88
C GLU A 511 12.88 -31.60 -1.90
N TYR A 512 12.92 -30.49 -1.18
CA TYR A 512 13.90 -30.19 -0.15
C TYR A 512 13.16 -29.88 1.15
N ARG A 513 13.58 -30.47 2.26
CA ARG A 513 12.91 -30.33 3.56
C ARG A 513 13.88 -29.85 4.62
N GLY A 514 13.50 -28.81 5.35
CA GLY A 514 14.19 -28.25 6.50
C GLY A 514 13.32 -28.20 7.75
N ALA A 515 13.83 -27.55 8.78
CA ALA A 515 13.14 -27.44 10.08
C ALA A 515 11.85 -26.59 10.02
N LYS A 516 11.77 -25.64 9.08
CA LYS A 516 10.64 -24.71 8.93
C LYS A 516 9.63 -25.12 7.86
N GLY A 517 9.88 -26.23 7.16
CA GLY A 517 9.01 -26.75 6.11
C GLY A 517 9.76 -27.35 4.93
N SER A 518 9.05 -27.55 3.83
CA SER A 518 9.62 -28.03 2.58
C SER A 518 9.33 -27.07 1.43
N PHE A 519 10.18 -27.11 0.41
CA PHE A 519 9.91 -26.52 -0.89
C PHE A 519 10.34 -27.46 -2.02
N LYS A 520 9.86 -27.19 -3.22
CA LYS A 520 10.21 -27.98 -4.40
C LYS A 520 11.03 -27.12 -5.37
N ILE A 521 12.15 -27.64 -5.83
CA ILE A 521 12.90 -27.05 -6.94
C ILE A 521 12.33 -27.62 -8.23
N LEU A 522 11.91 -26.74 -9.11
CA LEU A 522 11.31 -27.03 -10.41
C LEU A 522 12.20 -26.48 -11.51
N PHE A 523 12.18 -27.11 -12.67
CA PHE A 523 12.64 -26.47 -13.90
C PHE A 523 11.43 -25.75 -14.52
N ARG A 524 11.56 -24.45 -14.72
CA ARG A 524 10.47 -23.63 -15.23
C ARG A 524 11.07 -22.42 -15.96
N ASN A 525 10.53 -22.12 -17.14
CA ASN A 525 10.92 -20.92 -17.88
C ASN A 525 12.43 -20.85 -18.19
N GLY A 526 13.02 -21.96 -18.58
CA GLY A 526 14.42 -22.03 -18.95
C GLY A 526 15.42 -22.01 -17.78
N GLY A 527 14.98 -22.07 -16.52
CA GLY A 527 15.84 -22.04 -15.35
C GLY A 527 15.21 -22.68 -14.11
N LEU A 528 15.93 -22.65 -12.99
CA LEU A 528 15.41 -23.16 -11.72
C LEU A 528 14.40 -22.22 -11.09
N ALA A 529 13.37 -22.79 -10.46
CA ALA A 529 12.37 -22.08 -9.67
C ALA A 529 12.10 -22.82 -8.35
N VAL A 530 11.74 -22.07 -7.32
CA VAL A 530 11.39 -22.57 -5.99
C VAL A 530 9.89 -22.47 -5.78
N ASP A 531 9.24 -23.60 -5.58
CA ASP A 531 7.85 -23.68 -5.18
C ASP A 531 7.75 -23.90 -3.67
N ILE A 532 7.32 -22.89 -2.95
CA ILE A 532 7.11 -22.93 -1.49
C ILE A 532 5.63 -23.10 -1.23
N PRO A 533 5.18 -24.19 -0.57
CA PRO A 533 3.77 -24.43 -0.29
C PRO A 533 3.09 -23.24 0.38
N GLY A 534 1.97 -22.79 -0.19
CA GLY A 534 1.21 -21.62 0.31
C GLY A 534 1.82 -20.26 -0.01
N LYS A 535 2.90 -20.23 -0.81
CA LYS A 535 3.51 -19.01 -1.35
C LYS A 535 3.59 -19.09 -2.87
N MET A 536 4.04 -18.00 -3.48
CA MET A 536 4.29 -17.96 -4.93
C MET A 536 5.51 -18.81 -5.33
N ILE A 537 5.58 -19.21 -6.61
CA ILE A 537 6.76 -19.84 -7.18
C ILE A 537 7.79 -18.75 -7.51
N PHE A 538 8.98 -18.90 -6.98
CA PHE A 538 10.07 -17.94 -7.12
C PHE A 538 11.07 -18.38 -8.18
N GLN A 539 11.23 -17.63 -9.25
CA GLN A 539 12.25 -17.88 -10.25
C GLN A 539 13.64 -17.53 -9.71
N LEU A 540 14.65 -18.33 -10.04
CA LEU A 540 16.04 -18.06 -9.70
C LEU A 540 16.81 -17.47 -10.89
N ASN A 541 17.79 -16.61 -10.61
CA ASN A 541 18.81 -16.25 -11.59
C ASN A 541 19.79 -17.41 -11.77
N GLU A 542 20.57 -17.41 -12.86
CA GLU A 542 21.71 -18.31 -12.98
C GLU A 542 22.71 -18.07 -11.84
N PRO A 543 23.46 -19.10 -11.41
CA PRO A 543 24.34 -18.97 -10.28
C PRO A 543 25.51 -18.03 -10.58
N ASP A 544 25.87 -17.23 -9.58
CA ASP A 544 27.07 -16.42 -9.67
C ASP A 544 28.36 -17.28 -9.60
N GLY A 545 29.52 -16.63 -9.74
CA GLY A 545 30.83 -17.30 -9.64
C GLY A 545 31.11 -18.00 -8.31
N LYS A 546 30.27 -17.84 -7.28
CA LYS A 546 30.31 -18.52 -5.99
C LYS A 546 29.25 -19.61 -5.84
N GLY A 547 28.49 -19.91 -6.91
CA GLY A 547 27.43 -20.94 -6.92
C GLY A 547 26.16 -20.53 -6.19
N ARG A 548 25.89 -19.24 -6.03
CA ARG A 548 24.70 -18.72 -5.37
C ARG A 548 23.61 -18.40 -6.40
N TRP A 549 22.43 -19.00 -6.21
CA TRP A 549 21.23 -18.83 -7.05
C TRP A 549 20.31 -17.81 -6.40
N TYR A 550 20.33 -16.57 -6.84
CA TYR A 550 19.52 -15.50 -6.28
C TYR A 550 18.07 -15.59 -6.75
N PHE A 551 17.12 -15.31 -5.86
CA PHE A 551 15.74 -15.12 -6.24
C PHE A 551 15.61 -13.87 -7.11
N LYS A 552 14.97 -13.97 -8.28
CA LYS A 552 14.82 -12.81 -9.21
C LYS A 552 14.15 -11.62 -8.56
N ILE A 553 13.16 -11.87 -7.68
CA ILE A 553 12.37 -10.82 -7.02
C ILE A 553 12.79 -10.54 -5.57
N MET A 554 13.74 -11.28 -5.03
CA MET A 554 14.28 -11.11 -3.68
C MET A 554 15.81 -11.27 -3.70
N PRO A 555 16.56 -10.29 -4.20
CA PRO A 555 18.01 -10.39 -4.33
C PRO A 555 18.75 -10.53 -3.00
N GLN A 556 18.08 -10.20 -1.87
CA GLN A 556 18.57 -10.45 -0.52
C GLN A 556 18.48 -11.94 -0.09
N ALA A 557 17.87 -12.80 -0.92
CA ALA A 557 17.76 -14.22 -0.69
C ALA A 557 18.42 -15.00 -1.83
N HIS A 558 19.09 -16.08 -1.51
CA HIS A 558 19.68 -17.00 -2.48
C HIS A 558 19.73 -18.42 -1.97
N ILE A 559 19.85 -19.37 -2.88
CA ILE A 559 20.06 -20.78 -2.58
C ILE A 559 21.47 -21.16 -3.02
N ARG A 560 22.14 -21.94 -2.20
CA ARG A 560 23.37 -22.62 -2.54
C ARG A 560 23.16 -24.13 -2.36
N PHE A 561 23.41 -24.89 -3.44
CA PHE A 561 23.27 -26.33 -3.42
C PHE A 561 24.58 -27.00 -3.01
N GLU A 562 24.49 -27.98 -2.11
CA GLU A 562 25.59 -28.76 -1.63
C GLU A 562 25.57 -30.17 -2.26
N ARG A 563 26.77 -30.68 -2.63
CA ARG A 563 26.90 -31.99 -3.22
C ARG A 563 27.52 -32.97 -2.22
N ASN A 564 27.09 -34.22 -2.26
CA ASN A 564 27.65 -35.31 -1.49
C ASN A 564 29.00 -35.78 -2.11
N SER A 565 29.62 -36.76 -1.47
CA SER A 565 30.90 -37.34 -1.90
C SER A 565 30.87 -38.01 -3.28
N SER A 566 29.67 -38.38 -3.78
CA SER A 566 29.46 -38.93 -5.11
C SER A 566 29.15 -37.84 -6.16
N GLY A 567 29.23 -36.56 -5.79
CA GLY A 567 28.97 -35.41 -6.67
C GLY A 567 27.50 -35.09 -6.94
N GLN A 568 26.55 -35.78 -6.29
CA GLN A 568 25.12 -35.54 -6.43
C GLN A 568 24.64 -34.44 -5.47
N VAL A 569 23.70 -33.61 -5.90
CA VAL A 569 23.07 -32.60 -5.05
C VAL A 569 22.27 -33.29 -3.95
N ALA A 570 22.71 -33.09 -2.70
CA ALA A 570 22.13 -33.75 -1.52
C ALA A 570 21.37 -32.79 -0.61
N SER A 571 21.71 -31.52 -0.59
CA SER A 571 21.05 -30.51 0.23
C SER A 571 21.13 -29.13 -0.42
N ALA A 572 20.41 -28.18 0.15
CA ALA A 572 20.44 -26.79 -0.23
C ALA A 572 20.46 -25.92 1.03
N ASP A 573 21.27 -24.87 1.02
CA ASP A 573 21.25 -23.83 2.02
C ASP A 573 20.46 -22.63 1.48
N LEU A 574 19.35 -22.32 2.13
CA LEU A 574 18.54 -21.13 1.84
C LEU A 574 19.04 -19.97 2.70
N TYR A 575 19.63 -18.99 2.05
CA TYR A 575 20.08 -17.74 2.66
C TYR A 575 19.01 -16.68 2.49
N SER A 576 18.70 -15.98 3.57
CA SER A 576 17.85 -14.78 3.52
C SER A 576 18.40 -13.72 4.47
N SER A 577 18.20 -12.45 4.13
CA SER A 577 18.55 -11.35 5.02
C SER A 577 17.35 -10.46 5.29
N LYS A 578 17.29 -9.93 6.51
CA LYS A 578 16.25 -9.02 6.96
C LYS A 578 16.89 -7.77 7.55
N ARG A 579 16.54 -6.61 6.97
CA ARG A 579 17.00 -5.31 7.46
C ARG A 579 16.07 -4.81 8.57
N LEU A 580 16.63 -4.45 9.72
CA LEU A 580 15.95 -3.98 10.91
C LEU A 580 16.41 -2.54 11.21
N PRO A 581 15.60 -1.53 10.94
CA PRO A 581 15.96 -0.13 11.21
C PRO A 581 16.26 0.12 12.68
N LYS A 582 17.29 0.92 12.97
CA LYS A 582 17.63 1.36 14.32
C LYS A 582 16.67 2.48 14.74
N LYS A 583 16.08 2.35 15.94
CA LYS A 583 15.24 3.42 16.49
C LYS A 583 16.07 4.62 16.92
N PRO A 584 15.57 5.86 16.73
CA PRO A 584 16.26 7.08 17.12
C PRO A 584 16.15 7.39 18.63
N GLU A 585 16.10 6.38 19.48
CA GLU A 585 16.07 6.55 20.94
C GLU A 585 17.48 6.85 21.46
N SER A 586 17.58 7.81 22.38
CA SER A 586 18.81 8.04 23.13
C SER A 586 19.07 6.84 24.04
N VAL A 587 20.17 6.14 23.82
CA VAL A 587 20.63 5.06 24.71
C VAL A 587 21.57 5.70 25.73
N GLU A 588 21.19 5.68 26.99
CA GLU A 588 22.14 5.97 28.07
C GLU A 588 23.12 4.78 28.17
N TYR A 589 24.39 5.09 28.04
CA TYR A 589 25.44 4.07 28.10
C TYR A 589 26.02 4.03 29.51
N GLU A 590 26.20 2.82 30.04
CA GLU A 590 27.04 2.64 31.21
C GLU A 590 28.50 2.98 30.88
N ASP A 591 29.22 3.63 31.78
CA ASP A 591 30.56 4.14 31.54
C ASP A 591 31.62 3.04 31.19
N ASN A 592 31.32 1.81 31.55
CA ASN A 592 32.18 0.64 31.33
C ASN A 592 32.09 0.06 29.90
N ILE A 593 31.20 0.55 29.03
CA ILE A 593 31.07 0.03 27.68
C ILE A 593 32.12 0.61 26.74
N PRO A 594 32.98 -0.27 26.12
CA PRO A 594 34.01 0.22 25.20
C PRO A 594 33.44 1.00 24.01
N LEU A 595 34.11 2.09 23.64
CA LEU A 595 33.66 3.01 22.59
C LEU A 595 33.35 2.31 21.26
N LYS A 596 34.11 1.27 20.89
CA LYS A 596 33.94 0.51 19.65
C LYS A 596 32.57 -0.19 19.54
N TYR A 597 31.90 -0.50 20.67
CA TYR A 597 30.59 -1.19 20.67
C TYR A 597 29.40 -0.22 20.76
N ARG A 598 29.59 0.97 21.30
CA ARG A 598 28.51 1.96 21.52
C ARG A 598 27.67 2.27 20.27
N PRO A 599 28.21 2.38 19.05
CA PRO A 599 27.42 2.64 17.85
C PRO A 599 26.36 1.59 17.53
N TYR A 600 26.59 0.34 17.94
CA TYR A 600 25.70 -0.79 17.64
C TYR A 600 24.56 -0.94 18.64
N LEU A 601 24.70 -0.40 19.85
CA LEU A 601 23.71 -0.57 20.92
C LEU A 601 22.41 0.17 20.62
N GLY A 602 21.29 -0.40 21.07
CA GLY A 602 19.96 0.19 20.94
C GLY A 602 18.91 -0.77 20.42
N LYS A 603 17.73 -0.25 20.14
CA LYS A 603 16.59 -1.02 19.66
C LYS A 603 16.53 -1.02 18.13
N TYR A 604 16.27 -2.17 17.58
CA TYR A 604 16.12 -2.43 16.14
C TYR A 604 14.75 -3.03 15.88
N ARG A 605 13.92 -2.31 15.12
CA ARG A 605 12.52 -2.68 14.92
C ARG A 605 12.41 -3.86 13.97
N ILE A 606 11.63 -4.87 14.37
CA ILE A 606 11.16 -5.89 13.45
C ILE A 606 9.97 -5.30 12.71
N PRO A 607 10.05 -5.05 11.41
CA PRO A 607 8.89 -4.68 10.61
C PRO A 607 7.76 -5.69 10.86
N MET A 608 6.51 -5.21 10.93
CA MET A 608 5.29 -6.01 11.06
C MET A 608 5.04 -6.73 12.40
N ARG A 609 5.93 -6.73 13.37
CA ARG A 609 5.72 -7.45 14.64
C ARG A 609 5.78 -6.51 15.83
N GLN A 610 5.44 -5.36 15.92
CA GLN A 610 5.49 -4.47 17.12
C GLN A 610 6.54 -4.87 18.22
N MET A 611 7.54 -5.63 17.80
CA MET A 611 8.61 -6.17 18.65
C MET A 611 9.95 -5.58 18.18
N ASP A 612 10.83 -5.37 19.11
CA ASP A 612 12.17 -4.83 18.84
C ASP A 612 13.21 -5.83 19.31
N TYR A 613 14.22 -6.06 18.48
CA TYR A 613 15.49 -6.60 18.98
C TYR A 613 16.23 -5.49 19.72
N THR A 614 16.85 -5.82 20.84
CA THR A 614 17.71 -4.87 21.54
C THR A 614 19.16 -5.36 21.53
N VAL A 615 20.04 -4.61 20.88
CA VAL A 615 21.48 -4.89 20.93
C VAL A 615 22.05 -4.28 22.21
N VAL A 616 22.65 -5.11 23.03
CA VAL A 616 23.23 -4.77 24.32
C VAL A 616 24.69 -5.22 24.39
N PHE A 617 25.44 -4.71 25.38
CA PHE A 617 26.80 -5.18 25.66
C PHE A 617 26.77 -6.09 26.89
N ARG A 618 27.22 -7.33 26.74
CA ARG A 618 27.31 -8.33 27.82
C ARG A 618 28.52 -9.20 27.63
N GLU A 619 29.15 -9.62 28.75
CA GLU A 619 30.28 -10.55 28.78
C GLU A 619 31.39 -10.15 27.81
N ASN A 620 31.69 -8.86 27.73
CA ASN A 620 32.70 -8.26 26.85
C ASN A 620 32.40 -8.37 25.34
N ASN A 621 31.17 -8.68 24.94
CA ASN A 621 30.71 -8.79 23.55
C ASN A 621 29.38 -8.10 23.32
N LEU A 622 28.99 -7.97 22.04
CA LEU A 622 27.59 -7.64 21.69
C LEU A 622 26.70 -8.85 21.96
N ALA A 623 25.51 -8.57 22.42
CA ALA A 623 24.44 -9.55 22.54
C ALA A 623 23.15 -8.97 21.94
N VAL A 624 22.30 -9.83 21.42
CA VAL A 624 20.96 -9.45 20.94
C VAL A 624 19.93 -10.01 21.90
N HIS A 625 19.11 -9.16 22.45
CA HIS A 625 17.91 -9.59 23.16
C HIS A 625 16.80 -9.78 22.12
N ASP A 626 16.52 -11.03 21.79
CA ASP A 626 15.38 -11.48 21.02
C ASP A 626 14.16 -11.58 21.95
N PRO A 627 13.03 -10.93 21.66
CA PRO A 627 11.86 -10.96 22.53
C PRO A 627 11.21 -12.36 22.66
N THR A 628 11.59 -13.32 21.79
CA THR A 628 11.07 -14.70 21.81
C THR A 628 12.07 -15.73 22.34
N GLU A 629 13.35 -15.53 22.09
CA GLU A 629 14.42 -16.49 22.42
C GLU A 629 15.32 -16.02 23.57
N GLY A 630 15.16 -14.76 24.02
CA GLY A 630 15.96 -14.20 25.10
C GLY A 630 17.28 -13.58 24.62
N ILE A 631 18.34 -13.64 25.44
CA ILE A 631 19.61 -12.99 25.17
C ILE A 631 20.55 -13.97 24.45
N ILE A 632 20.99 -13.56 23.27
CA ILE A 632 21.91 -14.30 22.40
C ILE A 632 23.24 -13.56 22.36
N LEU A 633 24.30 -14.13 22.90
CA LEU A 633 25.65 -13.58 22.81
C LEU A 633 26.19 -13.76 21.38
N LEU A 634 26.81 -12.71 20.84
CA LEU A 634 27.41 -12.75 19.51
C LEU A 634 28.91 -12.94 19.56
N THR A 635 29.45 -13.71 18.63
CA THR A 635 30.88 -13.82 18.37
C THR A 635 31.23 -13.03 17.09
N GLY A 636 32.33 -12.33 17.10
CA GLY A 636 32.81 -11.56 15.95
C GLY A 636 33.27 -10.15 16.32
N PRO A 637 33.35 -9.23 15.34
CA PRO A 637 33.08 -9.48 13.92
C PRO A 637 34.22 -10.27 13.24
N ASP A 638 33.87 -11.01 12.19
CA ASP A 638 34.85 -11.61 11.28
C ASP A 638 35.47 -10.55 10.34
N SER A 639 36.29 -11.01 9.38
CA SER A 639 36.94 -10.12 8.40
C SER A 639 35.98 -9.39 7.45
N GLU A 640 34.72 -9.86 7.33
CA GLU A 640 33.65 -9.25 6.53
C GLU A 640 32.71 -8.35 7.39
N GLY A 641 32.99 -8.23 8.69
CA GLY A 641 32.20 -7.44 9.62
C GLY A 641 30.91 -8.14 10.10
N MET A 642 30.88 -9.49 9.96
CA MET A 642 29.72 -10.30 10.35
C MET A 642 29.88 -10.80 11.78
N TRP A 643 28.82 -10.73 12.54
CA TRP A 643 28.67 -11.28 13.88
C TRP A 643 27.82 -12.55 13.80
N SER A 644 28.20 -13.59 14.53
CA SER A 644 27.50 -14.88 14.50
C SER A 644 26.88 -15.21 15.84
N ASP A 645 25.72 -15.84 15.82
CA ASP A 645 25.15 -16.48 17.00
C ASP A 645 25.91 -17.80 17.32
N PRO A 646 25.77 -18.35 18.54
CA PRO A 646 26.45 -19.59 18.92
C PRO A 646 26.05 -20.80 18.07
N SER A 647 24.88 -20.79 17.42
CA SER A 647 24.44 -21.88 16.54
C SER A 647 25.01 -21.76 15.12
N HIS A 648 25.65 -20.63 14.80
CA HIS A 648 26.14 -20.26 13.47
C HIS A 648 25.05 -20.32 12.36
N ARG A 649 23.77 -20.27 12.74
CA ARG A 649 22.63 -20.26 11.79
C ARG A 649 22.21 -18.85 11.42
N ASN A 650 22.46 -17.89 12.31
CA ASN A 650 22.19 -16.49 12.06
C ASN A 650 23.51 -15.71 12.13
N HIS A 651 23.68 -14.84 11.16
CA HIS A 651 24.77 -13.87 11.14
C HIS A 651 24.17 -12.48 11.18
N ILE A 652 24.86 -11.54 11.80
CA ILE A 652 24.39 -10.17 11.94
C ILE A 652 25.43 -9.22 11.38
N SER A 653 25.02 -8.32 10.52
CA SER A 653 25.81 -7.17 10.11
C SER A 653 25.08 -5.86 10.42
N PHE A 654 25.79 -4.74 10.33
CA PHE A 654 25.22 -3.43 10.63
C PHE A 654 25.47 -2.48 9.47
N ALA A 655 24.37 -1.95 8.91
CA ALA A 655 24.43 -0.90 7.91
C ALA A 655 24.73 0.44 8.57
N LYS A 656 25.68 1.18 8.01
CA LYS A 656 26.12 2.51 8.47
C LYS A 656 25.84 3.56 7.41
N ASP A 657 25.57 4.79 7.83
CA ASP A 657 25.56 5.92 6.91
C ASP A 657 26.98 6.40 6.60
N ASP A 658 27.09 7.43 5.75
CA ASP A 658 28.36 8.02 5.31
C ASP A 658 29.19 8.63 6.45
N ARG A 659 28.55 8.90 7.60
CA ARG A 659 29.21 9.39 8.84
C ARG A 659 29.64 8.24 9.74
N GLY A 660 29.46 6.98 9.31
CA GLY A 660 29.76 5.78 10.09
C GLY A 660 28.75 5.46 11.19
N LEU A 661 27.59 6.14 11.22
CA LEU A 661 26.53 5.91 12.21
C LEU A 661 25.70 4.68 11.80
N VAL A 662 25.49 3.76 12.74
CA VAL A 662 24.68 2.56 12.52
C VAL A 662 23.20 2.95 12.35
N LYS A 663 22.62 2.63 11.20
CA LYS A 663 21.23 2.88 10.83
C LYS A 663 20.33 1.66 10.85
N ALA A 664 20.91 0.48 10.65
CA ALA A 664 20.14 -0.75 10.69
C ALA A 664 21.00 -1.94 11.12
N MET A 665 20.37 -2.95 11.69
CA MET A 665 20.91 -4.29 11.87
C MET A 665 20.38 -5.16 10.74
N ILE A 666 21.22 -5.96 10.14
CA ILE A 666 20.83 -6.92 9.09
C ILE A 666 21.04 -8.32 9.68
N VAL A 667 19.94 -9.04 9.82
CA VAL A 667 19.95 -10.43 10.27
C VAL A 667 19.99 -11.32 9.05
N HIS A 668 21.03 -12.10 8.89
CA HIS A 668 21.22 -13.10 7.84
C HIS A 668 20.90 -14.46 8.42
N SER A 669 19.92 -15.15 7.87
CA SER A 669 19.51 -16.49 8.29
C SER A 669 19.92 -17.52 7.25
N ILE A 670 20.40 -18.66 7.71
CA ILE A 670 20.74 -19.81 6.88
C ILE A 670 19.87 -20.98 7.32
N GLU A 671 19.09 -21.53 6.40
CA GLU A 671 18.30 -22.74 6.63
C GLU A 671 18.82 -23.86 5.74
N LYS A 672 19.28 -24.95 6.34
CA LYS A 672 19.70 -26.14 5.62
C LYS A 672 18.50 -27.03 5.35
N LEU A 673 18.37 -27.46 4.10
CA LEU A 673 17.29 -28.30 3.62
C LEU A 673 17.89 -29.54 2.94
N ASP A 674 17.50 -30.72 3.38
CA ASP A 674 17.93 -31.96 2.80
C ASP A 674 17.05 -32.37 1.63
N LYS A 675 17.65 -32.81 0.55
CA LYS A 675 16.95 -33.27 -0.65
C LYS A 675 16.28 -34.62 -0.36
N ILE A 676 14.97 -34.67 -0.60
CA ILE A 676 14.21 -35.92 -0.45
C ILE A 676 14.45 -36.78 -1.68
N VAL A 677 15.05 -37.92 -1.47
CA VAL A 677 15.15 -38.96 -2.50
C VAL A 677 13.88 -39.78 -2.44
N PRO A 678 13.09 -39.88 -3.54
CA PRO A 678 11.94 -40.78 -3.55
C PRO A 678 12.41 -42.21 -3.19
N SER A 679 11.77 -42.82 -2.19
CA SER A 679 11.96 -44.27 -1.95
C SER A 679 11.47 -45.02 -3.20
N LEU A 680 12.37 -45.78 -3.81
CA LEU A 680 12.12 -46.65 -4.92
C LEU A 680 10.98 -47.67 -4.61
#